data_75189260719481139814221442288572
#
_entry.id   75189260719481139814221442288572
#
_cell.length_a   1.000
_cell.length_b   1.000
_cell.length_c   1.000
_cell.angle_alpha   90.00
_cell.angle_beta   90.00
_cell.angle_gamma   90.00
#
_symmetry.space_group_name_H-M   'P 1'
#
loop_
_entity.id
_entity.type
_entity.pdbx_description
1 polymer ?
#
loop_
_entity_poly.entity_id
_entity_poly.type
_entity_poly.pdbx_seq_one_letter_code
_entity_poly.pdbx_strand_id
1 'polypeptide(L)'
;MPRGWHTIAALVVGGCISVTLAGVQISARQAPPTPSPAKSSTPQPVFDKYCVTCHNQRLRTAGLELDRLDLTNPGRNAEVWEKVIAKLRAGSMPPPGVARPDKTTYHEAAIWLEHEIDRAWEARPNPGRIGAVQRLNRAEYNHAIRDLLALDLDVRSLLPGDETADGSFDNFADVLSISTAHLERYMSVARQVTRLATGLPPNGPAIETFEIPLHVMQDDRQSEDLPLGSRGGIAVRRDFPASGEYLFTVRLQRQYQDYLKGMGWPQQLDVRLDGKLLKRFTVGGKAVGRPAAASYAGDGEPGFAGDDSWEKYMQIGGDAGLQVRVPVDAGPHVVGVSFVRELWEPEGLPQPLQRGRVITNDQVYMDYANVASVQVGGPFTNSGPARDTPSRRAIFVCQPGRESEERACATKILSRMSRLAYRRPVTNRDVSTLLEFFDDGRRGGGRFESGIQFALERMLVDPDFLLRVHKDPAAAAGRQAAAYSLSDLEIASRLSFFLWSSIPDERLLALAERGQLTRPPILEKEVRRMLADPRATDALVDGFAAQWLNLRRVEEVVVDPDRYPNYDLSLLQAFQRETELFVGSTLREDRSVVDLLNADYTFVNERLARHYGIPGIYGSRFRRVTLPNHDQRGGLLAEGALLATTSYPDRTSPVLRGKWLLNNIFGLPVPPPPPGVDTNLTENKPGAAPKSIRERLAQHRQNPSCNSCHAVIDPLGFALENFDVIGGWRTVDEAGKPVDAGGATMSGVKVDGLKGLRALLLDDPEQFPRTVTEKLLAFALGRRVEYSDQPAVRKIVRDAAAHDYRWSSLIVGIVESPAFLMRASASPTAAN
;
A
#
# COMPACT_ATOMS: atom_id res chain seq x y z
N MET A 1 -12.09 -63.31 2.54
CA MET A 1 -12.90 -64.40 3.21
C MET A 1 -12.42 -64.52 4.62
N PRO A 2 -13.27 -64.87 5.60
CA PRO A 2 -14.37 -64.03 6.06
C PRO A 2 -14.42 -63.92 7.61
N ARG A 3 -15.25 -62.95 8.09
CA ARG A 3 -16.18 -63.04 9.23
C ARG A 3 -15.69 -63.20 10.67
N GLY A 4 -16.29 -62.36 11.54
CA GLY A 4 -16.58 -62.66 12.93
C GLY A 4 -17.10 -61.45 13.73
N TRP A 5 -18.41 -61.32 13.71
CA TRP A 5 -19.17 -60.53 14.68
C TRP A 5 -19.14 -61.17 16.07
N HIS A 6 -19.07 -60.40 17.15
CA HIS A 6 -19.80 -60.73 18.37
C HIS A 6 -20.18 -59.46 19.15
N THR A 7 -21.46 -59.22 19.21
CA THR A 7 -22.23 -58.43 20.18
C THR A 7 -22.20 -59.07 21.56
N ILE A 8 -22.03 -58.28 22.64
CA ILE A 8 -22.53 -58.67 23.99
C ILE A 8 -23.11 -57.41 24.67
N ALA A 9 -24.25 -57.68 25.29
CA ALA A 9 -25.23 -56.74 25.86
C ALA A 9 -24.92 -56.27 27.28
N ALA A 10 -25.64 -55.24 27.63
CA ALA A 10 -25.75 -54.50 28.88
C ALA A 10 -25.77 -55.28 30.21
N LEU A 11 -25.22 -54.67 31.26
CA LEU A 11 -25.68 -54.85 32.60
C LEU A 11 -25.61 -53.52 33.38
N VAL A 12 -26.79 -53.09 33.84
CA VAL A 12 -27.02 -51.93 34.68
C VAL A 12 -26.74 -52.38 36.11
N VAL A 13 -25.86 -51.65 36.84
CA VAL A 13 -25.81 -51.67 38.29
C VAL A 13 -25.72 -50.26 38.78
N GLY A 14 -26.75 -49.83 39.52
CA GLY A 14 -26.86 -48.54 40.16
C GLY A 14 -25.92 -48.40 41.34
N GLY A 15 -25.21 -47.30 41.41
CA GLY A 15 -24.48 -46.86 42.57
C GLY A 15 -24.70 -45.36 42.76
N CYS A 16 -25.53 -45.03 43.79
CA CYS A 16 -25.70 -43.64 44.24
C CYS A 16 -24.37 -43.14 44.79
N ILE A 17 -23.76 -42.18 44.12
CA ILE A 17 -22.67 -41.36 44.71
C ILE A 17 -23.23 -39.94 44.78
N SER A 18 -23.42 -39.48 46.00
CA SER A 18 -23.77 -38.10 46.33
C SER A 18 -22.58 -37.20 46.02
N VAL A 19 -22.66 -36.43 44.94
CA VAL A 19 -21.69 -35.36 44.66
C VAL A 19 -22.21 -34.08 45.27
N THR A 20 -21.57 -33.63 46.31
CA THR A 20 -21.74 -32.30 46.92
C THR A 20 -21.31 -31.25 45.87
N LEU A 21 -22.26 -30.52 45.33
CA LEU A 21 -22.03 -29.33 44.53
C LEU A 21 -21.42 -28.25 45.43
N ALA A 22 -20.10 -28.07 45.33
CA ALA A 22 -19.45 -26.85 45.76
C ALA A 22 -19.81 -25.76 44.76
N GLY A 23 -20.69 -24.86 45.16
CA GLY A 23 -21.06 -23.69 44.33
C GLY A 23 -19.85 -22.79 44.17
N VAL A 24 -19.27 -22.78 42.97
CA VAL A 24 -18.39 -21.69 42.53
C VAL A 24 -19.30 -20.50 42.28
N GLN A 25 -19.33 -19.57 43.22
CA GLN A 25 -19.91 -18.24 42.99
C GLN A 25 -19.00 -17.52 41.98
N ILE A 26 -19.42 -17.48 40.74
CA ILE A 26 -18.90 -16.53 39.73
C ILE A 26 -19.38 -15.15 40.21
N SER A 27 -18.52 -14.44 40.93
CA SER A 27 -18.71 -13.01 41.16
C SER A 27 -18.71 -12.32 39.81
N ALA A 28 -19.91 -11.98 39.34
CA ALA A 28 -20.02 -11.01 38.24
C ALA A 28 -19.31 -9.73 38.71
N ARG A 29 -18.13 -9.45 38.08
CA ARG A 29 -17.52 -8.14 38.18
C ARG A 29 -18.57 -7.15 37.67
N GLN A 30 -19.17 -6.40 38.58
CA GLN A 30 -19.93 -5.23 38.22
C GLN A 30 -19.03 -4.33 37.36
N ALA A 31 -19.50 -4.02 36.19
CA ALA A 31 -18.91 -2.95 35.41
C ALA A 31 -18.82 -1.70 36.31
N PRO A 32 -17.70 -0.95 36.25
CA PRO A 32 -17.62 0.29 36.99
C PRO A 32 -18.82 1.16 36.61
N PRO A 33 -19.45 1.84 37.58
CA PRO A 33 -20.59 2.70 37.29
C PRO A 33 -20.12 3.73 36.27
N THR A 34 -20.84 3.82 35.17
CA THR A 34 -20.71 4.93 34.21
C THR A 34 -20.77 6.23 35.01
N PRO A 35 -19.77 7.10 34.99
CA PRO A 35 -19.83 8.35 35.72
C PRO A 35 -21.04 9.12 35.19
N SER A 36 -22.00 9.38 36.03
CA SER A 36 -23.09 10.32 35.77
C SER A 36 -22.43 11.64 35.39
N PRO A 37 -22.87 12.33 34.33
CA PRO A 37 -22.26 13.59 33.93
C PRO A 37 -22.46 14.59 35.06
N ALA A 38 -21.45 14.71 35.91
CA ALA A 38 -21.32 15.87 36.79
C ALA A 38 -21.38 17.07 35.86
N LYS A 39 -22.17 18.10 36.14
CA LYS A 39 -22.15 19.37 35.47
C LYS A 39 -20.70 19.89 35.53
N SER A 40 -19.91 19.57 34.52
CA SER A 40 -18.51 19.99 34.45
C SER A 40 -18.54 21.52 34.33
N SER A 41 -17.98 22.20 35.30
CA SER A 41 -17.73 23.64 35.22
C SER A 41 -16.91 23.92 33.95
N THR A 42 -17.23 25.00 33.24
CA THR A 42 -16.46 25.40 32.07
C THR A 42 -14.97 25.45 32.40
N PRO A 43 -14.05 24.99 31.52
CA PRO A 43 -12.62 25.03 31.78
C PRO A 43 -12.02 26.45 31.68
N GLN A 44 -12.85 27.49 31.78
CA GLN A 44 -12.45 28.89 31.75
C GLN A 44 -11.23 29.19 32.65
N PRO A 45 -11.19 28.74 33.93
CA PRO A 45 -10.04 29.01 34.81
C PRO A 45 -8.73 28.38 34.29
N VAL A 46 -8.81 27.27 33.56
CA VAL A 46 -7.63 26.60 32.95
C VAL A 46 -7.10 27.47 31.82
N PHE A 47 -7.97 27.92 30.91
CA PHE A 47 -7.59 28.80 29.82
C PHE A 47 -7.06 30.15 30.30
N ASP A 48 -7.71 30.77 31.28
CA ASP A 48 -7.25 32.06 31.83
C ASP A 48 -5.87 31.94 32.46
N LYS A 49 -5.61 30.85 33.19
CA LYS A 49 -4.35 30.66 33.90
C LYS A 49 -3.19 30.28 32.97
N TYR A 50 -3.43 29.43 31.95
CA TYR A 50 -2.34 28.80 31.21
C TYR A 50 -2.24 29.22 29.74
N CYS A 51 -3.30 29.79 29.14
CA CYS A 51 -3.36 30.07 27.71
C CYS A 51 -3.50 31.58 27.42
N VAL A 52 -4.42 32.27 28.07
CA VAL A 52 -4.72 33.70 27.84
C VAL A 52 -3.53 34.59 28.18
N THR A 53 -2.63 34.15 29.05
CA THR A 53 -1.38 34.88 29.37
C THR A 53 -0.54 35.20 28.12
N CYS A 54 -0.60 34.37 27.10
CA CYS A 54 0.13 34.54 25.83
C CYS A 54 -0.81 34.76 24.62
N HIS A 55 -1.99 34.15 24.64
CA HIS A 55 -2.96 34.20 23.52
C HIS A 55 -4.09 35.19 23.83
N ASN A 56 -3.77 36.47 23.84
CA ASN A 56 -4.70 37.56 24.15
C ASN A 56 -4.58 38.71 23.13
N GLN A 57 -5.50 39.66 23.20
CA GLN A 57 -5.57 40.84 22.29
C GLN A 57 -4.27 41.66 22.22
N ARG A 58 -3.50 41.69 23.31
CA ARG A 58 -2.27 42.51 23.40
C ARG A 58 -1.08 41.80 22.74
N LEU A 59 -0.89 40.50 23.00
CA LEU A 59 0.29 39.73 22.54
C LEU A 59 0.05 39.04 21.22
N ARG A 60 -1.16 38.60 20.93
CA ARG A 60 -1.58 37.89 19.69
C ARG A 60 -0.62 36.79 19.27
N THR A 61 -0.09 36.05 20.21
CA THR A 61 0.89 35.02 19.95
C THR A 61 0.31 34.03 18.93
N ALA A 62 1.00 33.83 17.81
CA ALA A 62 0.53 33.04 16.65
C ALA A 62 -0.83 33.48 16.07
N GLY A 63 -1.19 34.77 16.22
CA GLY A 63 -2.45 35.35 15.74
C GLY A 63 -3.69 34.90 16.53
N LEU A 64 -3.52 34.26 17.69
CA LEU A 64 -4.62 33.69 18.47
C LEU A 64 -5.00 34.61 19.66
N GLU A 65 -6.29 34.92 19.76
CA GLU A 65 -6.90 35.79 20.80
C GLU A 65 -7.98 34.98 21.55
N LEU A 66 -7.56 34.12 22.49
CA LEU A 66 -8.48 33.22 23.23
C LEU A 66 -9.39 33.99 24.21
N ASP A 67 -8.96 35.13 24.67
CA ASP A 67 -9.73 36.05 25.54
C ASP A 67 -10.97 36.65 24.86
N ARG A 68 -11.09 36.52 23.51
CA ARG A 68 -12.25 36.99 22.73
C ARG A 68 -13.20 35.85 22.33
N LEU A 69 -12.82 34.62 22.57
CA LEU A 69 -13.64 33.50 22.18
C LEU A 69 -14.64 33.12 23.27
N ASP A 70 -15.87 32.90 22.85
CA ASP A 70 -16.98 32.53 23.75
C ASP A 70 -16.93 31.04 24.06
N LEU A 71 -16.53 30.68 25.29
CA LEU A 71 -16.56 29.33 25.80
C LEU A 71 -17.98 28.81 26.12
N THR A 72 -19.01 29.69 26.15
CA THR A 72 -20.37 29.19 26.31
C THR A 72 -20.96 28.57 25.05
N ASN A 73 -20.32 28.85 23.89
CA ASN A 73 -20.70 28.26 22.59
C ASN A 73 -19.47 28.03 21.72
N PRO A 74 -18.61 27.02 22.09
CA PRO A 74 -17.39 26.72 21.30
C PRO A 74 -17.67 26.38 19.84
N GLY A 75 -18.84 25.82 19.55
CA GLY A 75 -19.25 25.45 18.20
C GLY A 75 -19.25 26.58 17.19
N ARG A 76 -19.37 27.84 17.63
CA ARG A 76 -19.26 29.02 16.73
C ARG A 76 -17.86 29.22 16.17
N ASN A 77 -16.84 28.84 16.93
CA ASN A 77 -15.43 28.98 16.58
C ASN A 77 -14.75 27.58 16.56
N ALA A 78 -15.48 26.56 16.10
CA ALA A 78 -15.03 25.16 16.13
C ALA A 78 -13.64 24.98 15.49
N GLU A 79 -13.33 25.66 14.38
CA GLU A 79 -12.01 25.60 13.74
C GLU A 79 -10.87 25.97 14.68
N VAL A 80 -11.04 27.02 15.48
CA VAL A 80 -10.01 27.45 16.42
C VAL A 80 -9.92 26.46 17.59
N TRP A 81 -11.07 26.05 18.14
CA TRP A 81 -11.11 25.18 19.28
C TRP A 81 -10.59 23.76 18.95
N GLU A 82 -10.81 23.24 17.75
CA GLU A 82 -10.21 21.97 17.31
C GLU A 82 -8.68 22.06 17.24
N LYS A 83 -8.13 23.20 16.79
CA LYS A 83 -6.67 23.44 16.87
C LYS A 83 -6.17 23.46 18.32
N VAL A 84 -6.94 24.04 19.24
CA VAL A 84 -6.62 24.04 20.67
C VAL A 84 -6.66 22.64 21.23
N ILE A 85 -7.72 21.85 20.94
CA ILE A 85 -7.84 20.43 21.33
C ILE A 85 -6.62 19.64 20.87
N ALA A 86 -6.23 19.79 19.61
CA ALA A 86 -5.06 19.09 19.06
C ALA A 86 -3.77 19.45 19.84
N LYS A 87 -3.61 20.71 20.27
CA LYS A 87 -2.45 21.14 21.08
C LYS A 87 -2.50 20.63 22.52
N LEU A 88 -3.69 20.55 23.12
CA LEU A 88 -3.89 19.97 24.43
C LEU A 88 -3.61 18.45 24.42
N ARG A 89 -4.17 17.72 23.44
CA ARG A 89 -3.94 16.28 23.25
C ARG A 89 -2.46 15.95 23.02
N ALA A 90 -1.78 16.75 22.21
CA ALA A 90 -0.34 16.63 21.98
C ALA A 90 0.51 17.03 23.20
N GLY A 91 -0.06 17.63 24.22
CA GLY A 91 0.68 18.24 25.32
C GLY A 91 1.73 19.26 24.83
N SER A 92 1.54 19.88 23.65
CA SER A 92 2.53 20.80 23.05
C SER A 92 2.36 22.24 23.49
N MET A 93 1.23 22.59 24.13
CA MET A 93 0.95 23.90 24.71
C MET A 93 0.43 23.74 26.14
N PRO A 94 0.86 24.57 27.08
CA PRO A 94 1.91 25.61 27.00
C PRO A 94 3.30 25.01 26.66
N PRO A 95 4.21 25.84 26.04
CA PRO A 95 5.54 25.34 25.65
C PRO A 95 6.42 24.96 26.87
N PRO A 96 7.52 24.22 26.66
CA PRO A 96 8.46 23.90 27.74
C PRO A 96 9.00 25.14 28.42
N GLY A 97 9.18 25.09 29.73
CA GLY A 97 9.74 26.20 30.53
C GLY A 97 8.73 27.17 31.11
N VAL A 98 7.42 27.04 30.81
CA VAL A 98 6.35 27.79 31.48
C VAL A 98 5.44 26.87 32.29
N ALA A 99 4.62 27.46 33.20
CA ALA A 99 3.68 26.68 34.00
C ALA A 99 2.71 25.89 33.12
N ARG A 100 2.48 24.63 33.43
CA ARG A 100 1.65 23.72 32.68
C ARG A 100 0.59 23.08 33.57
N PRO A 101 -0.61 22.76 33.00
CA PRO A 101 -1.56 21.88 33.67
C PRO A 101 -1.00 20.47 33.92
N ASP A 102 -1.54 19.76 34.89
CA ASP A 102 -1.33 18.32 35.03
C ASP A 102 -2.09 17.51 33.96
N LYS A 103 -1.75 16.20 33.81
CA LYS A 103 -2.34 15.32 32.79
C LYS A 103 -3.87 15.27 32.86
N THR A 104 -4.45 15.24 34.07
CA THR A 104 -5.91 15.17 34.27
C THR A 104 -6.58 16.45 33.78
N THR A 105 -6.06 17.60 34.17
CA THR A 105 -6.54 18.91 33.73
C THR A 105 -6.49 19.10 32.22
N TYR A 106 -5.41 18.63 31.53
CA TYR A 106 -5.33 18.61 30.06
C TYR A 106 -6.47 17.79 29.46
N HIS A 107 -6.66 16.58 29.97
CA HIS A 107 -7.64 15.63 29.48
C HIS A 107 -9.07 16.15 29.64
N GLU A 108 -9.41 16.64 30.85
CA GLU A 108 -10.73 17.18 31.12
C GLU A 108 -11.07 18.40 30.27
N ALA A 109 -10.12 19.31 30.07
CA ALA A 109 -10.32 20.50 29.23
C ALA A 109 -10.55 20.11 27.76
N ALA A 110 -9.78 19.14 27.24
CA ALA A 110 -9.96 18.65 25.87
C ALA A 110 -11.31 17.95 25.68
N ILE A 111 -11.68 17.02 26.58
CA ILE A 111 -12.98 16.30 26.54
C ILE A 111 -14.15 17.29 26.62
N TRP A 112 -14.08 18.28 27.48
CA TRP A 112 -15.15 19.26 27.59
C TRP A 112 -15.37 20.01 26.28
N LEU A 113 -14.29 20.50 25.64
CA LEU A 113 -14.36 21.17 24.33
C LEU A 113 -14.91 20.24 23.26
N GLU A 114 -14.39 19.02 23.18
CA GLU A 114 -14.86 18.00 22.23
C GLU A 114 -16.36 17.75 22.37
N HIS A 115 -16.85 17.58 23.60
CA HIS A 115 -18.27 17.33 23.87
C HIS A 115 -19.16 18.50 23.45
N GLU A 116 -18.75 19.76 23.74
CA GLU A 116 -19.54 20.92 23.36
C GLU A 116 -19.56 21.16 21.84
N ILE A 117 -18.44 20.90 21.14
CA ILE A 117 -18.37 20.98 19.69
C ILE A 117 -19.19 19.85 19.06
N ASP A 118 -19.08 18.62 19.57
CA ASP A 118 -19.82 17.47 19.07
C ASP A 118 -21.33 17.69 19.20
N ARG A 119 -21.80 18.20 20.34
CA ARG A 119 -23.21 18.54 20.57
C ARG A 119 -23.72 19.60 19.59
N ALA A 120 -22.92 20.65 19.35
CA ALA A 120 -23.27 21.68 18.36
C ALA A 120 -23.34 21.13 16.93
N TRP A 121 -22.42 20.22 16.60
CA TRP A 121 -22.37 19.54 15.30
C TRP A 121 -23.52 18.57 15.09
N GLU A 122 -23.91 17.79 16.10
CA GLU A 122 -25.06 16.87 16.03
C GLU A 122 -26.37 17.61 15.70
N ALA A 123 -26.54 18.82 16.26
CA ALA A 123 -27.70 19.65 15.95
C ALA A 123 -27.69 20.15 14.47
N ARG A 124 -26.52 20.32 13.87
CA ARG A 124 -26.36 20.80 12.49
C ARG A 124 -25.06 20.28 11.86
N PRO A 125 -25.07 19.05 11.36
CA PRO A 125 -23.88 18.45 10.75
C PRO A 125 -23.35 19.25 9.58
N ASN A 126 -22.02 19.46 9.55
CA ASN A 126 -21.33 20.02 8.40
C ASN A 126 -20.53 18.92 7.70
N PRO A 127 -20.94 18.41 6.53
CA PRO A 127 -20.26 17.32 5.83
C PRO A 127 -18.95 17.75 5.15
N GLY A 128 -18.59 19.01 5.24
CA GLY A 128 -17.47 19.55 4.49
C GLY A 128 -17.75 19.62 2.98
N ARG A 129 -16.73 20.02 2.23
CA ARG A 129 -16.80 20.16 0.78
C ARG A 129 -15.82 19.22 0.09
N ILE A 130 -16.29 18.53 -0.94
CA ILE A 130 -15.47 17.68 -1.83
C ILE A 130 -15.31 18.42 -3.16
N GLY A 131 -14.19 18.27 -3.84
CA GLY A 131 -13.94 18.82 -5.17
C GLY A 131 -15.07 18.52 -6.15
N ALA A 132 -15.39 19.46 -7.05
CA ALA A 132 -16.46 19.27 -8.02
C ALA A 132 -16.12 18.21 -9.08
N VAL A 133 -14.85 18.03 -9.39
CA VAL A 133 -14.34 17.09 -10.38
C VAL A 133 -13.16 16.34 -9.75
N GLN A 134 -13.15 15.02 -9.88
CA GLN A 134 -12.06 14.17 -9.43
C GLN A 134 -11.71 13.22 -10.57
N ARG A 135 -10.45 13.27 -11.04
CA ARG A 135 -9.90 12.33 -12.01
C ARG A 135 -9.62 10.99 -11.34
N LEU A 136 -9.79 9.89 -12.06
CA LEU A 136 -9.24 8.60 -11.61
C LEU A 136 -7.72 8.69 -11.57
N ASN A 137 -7.11 8.26 -10.46
CA ASN A 137 -5.66 8.09 -10.40
C ASN A 137 -5.23 6.83 -11.17
N ARG A 138 -3.91 6.60 -11.32
CA ARG A 138 -3.39 5.45 -12.08
C ARG A 138 -3.89 4.10 -11.59
N ALA A 139 -3.98 3.92 -10.27
CA ALA A 139 -4.46 2.68 -9.67
C ALA A 139 -5.96 2.48 -9.91
N GLU A 140 -6.77 3.53 -9.70
CA GLU A 140 -8.22 3.51 -9.95
C GLU A 140 -8.53 3.22 -11.43
N TYR A 141 -7.80 3.85 -12.36
CA TYR A 141 -7.95 3.60 -13.80
C TYR A 141 -7.57 2.16 -14.16
N ASN A 142 -6.47 1.65 -13.63
CA ASN A 142 -6.01 0.27 -13.83
C ASN A 142 -7.04 -0.75 -13.33
N HIS A 143 -7.54 -0.57 -12.11
CA HIS A 143 -8.54 -1.47 -11.53
C HIS A 143 -9.88 -1.38 -12.24
N ALA A 144 -10.28 -0.18 -12.70
CA ALA A 144 -11.50 -0.01 -13.49
C ALA A 144 -11.42 -0.75 -14.83
N ILE A 145 -10.27 -0.73 -15.52
CA ILE A 145 -10.01 -1.54 -16.72
C ILE A 145 -10.10 -3.03 -16.41
N ARG A 146 -9.40 -3.48 -15.36
CA ARG A 146 -9.42 -4.88 -14.94
C ARG A 146 -10.86 -5.38 -14.73
N ASP A 147 -11.65 -4.64 -13.96
CA ASP A 147 -13.00 -5.06 -13.58
C ASP A 147 -14.00 -4.90 -14.72
N LEU A 148 -13.85 -3.87 -15.59
CA LEU A 148 -14.70 -3.64 -16.74
C LEU A 148 -14.47 -4.67 -17.85
N LEU A 149 -13.20 -4.96 -18.14
CA LEU A 149 -12.80 -5.80 -19.29
C LEU A 149 -12.41 -7.22 -18.88
N ALA A 150 -12.40 -7.56 -17.59
CA ALA A 150 -11.87 -8.80 -17.07
C ALA A 150 -10.45 -9.08 -17.59
N LEU A 151 -9.58 -8.04 -17.56
CA LEU A 151 -8.22 -8.05 -18.10
C LEU A 151 -7.23 -7.71 -16.98
N ASP A 152 -6.46 -8.69 -16.54
CA ASP A 152 -5.45 -8.50 -15.50
C ASP A 152 -4.11 -8.05 -16.11
N LEU A 153 -4.00 -6.75 -16.33
CA LEU A 153 -2.83 -6.09 -16.91
C LEU A 153 -2.50 -4.86 -16.06
N ASP A 154 -1.22 -4.65 -15.74
CA ASP A 154 -0.76 -3.44 -15.07
C ASP A 154 -0.41 -2.34 -16.08
N VAL A 155 -1.30 -1.36 -16.19
CA VAL A 155 -1.09 -0.18 -17.07
C VAL A 155 -0.55 1.03 -16.32
N ARG A 156 -0.28 0.94 -15.01
CA ARG A 156 0.15 2.08 -14.18
C ARG A 156 1.45 2.69 -14.67
N SER A 157 2.39 1.85 -15.12
CA SER A 157 3.69 2.29 -15.67
C SER A 157 3.59 3.02 -17.01
N LEU A 158 2.48 2.84 -17.74
CA LEU A 158 2.23 3.49 -19.04
C LEU A 158 1.60 4.88 -18.90
N LEU A 159 1.12 5.22 -17.71
CA LEU A 159 0.46 6.49 -17.40
C LEU A 159 1.43 7.45 -16.70
N PRO A 160 1.23 8.78 -16.85
CA PRO A 160 1.98 9.77 -16.08
C PRO A 160 1.79 9.55 -14.57
N GLY A 161 2.80 9.91 -13.77
CA GLY A 161 2.71 9.86 -12.31
C GLY A 161 1.55 10.71 -11.79
N ASP A 162 0.90 10.24 -10.72
CA ASP A 162 -0.06 11.07 -10.02
C ASP A 162 0.67 12.05 -9.09
N GLU A 163 0.22 13.29 -9.12
CA GLU A 163 0.73 14.32 -8.22
C GLU A 163 0.20 14.07 -6.80
N THR A 164 1.04 14.26 -5.80
CA THR A 164 0.67 14.21 -4.38
C THR A 164 1.21 15.44 -3.66
N ALA A 165 0.38 16.08 -2.85
CA ALA A 165 0.85 17.10 -1.93
C ALA A 165 1.32 16.44 -0.62
N ASP A 166 2.24 17.09 0.10
CA ASP A 166 2.76 16.59 1.38
C ASP A 166 1.66 16.13 2.33
N GLY A 167 1.69 14.85 2.73
CA GLY A 167 0.73 14.25 3.63
C GLY A 167 -0.65 13.98 3.04
N SER A 168 -0.81 14.05 1.70
CA SER A 168 -2.04 13.70 0.98
C SER A 168 -1.96 12.30 0.37
N PHE A 169 -3.14 11.75 0.04
CA PHE A 169 -3.26 10.55 -0.78
C PHE A 169 -3.32 10.94 -2.27
N ASP A 170 -2.92 10.03 -3.14
CA ASP A 170 -2.91 10.21 -4.59
C ASP A 170 -4.31 10.22 -5.24
N ASN A 171 -5.36 10.04 -4.45
CA ASN A 171 -6.75 10.16 -4.87
C ASN A 171 -7.39 11.51 -4.50
N PHE A 172 -6.62 12.50 -4.00
CA PHE A 172 -7.17 13.79 -3.62
C PHE A 172 -7.55 14.62 -4.84
N ALA A 173 -8.80 15.13 -4.85
CA ALA A 173 -9.36 15.85 -5.98
C ALA A 173 -8.65 17.18 -6.30
N ASP A 174 -8.04 17.81 -5.31
CA ASP A 174 -7.37 19.12 -5.43
C ASP A 174 -5.95 19.03 -6.01
N VAL A 175 -5.36 17.84 -6.09
CA VAL A 175 -4.03 17.63 -6.67
C VAL A 175 -4.05 16.92 -8.02
N LEU A 176 -5.12 16.22 -8.36
CA LEU A 176 -5.24 15.46 -9.61
C LEU A 176 -5.59 16.37 -10.80
N SER A 177 -4.62 16.70 -11.63
CA SER A 177 -4.80 17.48 -12.86
C SER A 177 -4.91 16.59 -14.12
N ILE A 178 -5.45 17.15 -15.22
CA ILE A 178 -5.41 16.54 -16.54
C ILE A 178 -4.62 17.44 -17.48
N SER A 179 -3.56 16.91 -18.07
CA SER A 179 -2.79 17.54 -19.14
C SER A 179 -2.99 16.85 -20.47
N THR A 180 -2.53 17.46 -21.57
CA THR A 180 -2.50 16.82 -22.92
C THR A 180 -1.74 15.51 -22.89
N ALA A 181 -0.62 15.44 -22.13
CA ALA A 181 0.15 14.20 -21.97
C ALA A 181 -0.68 13.08 -21.32
N HIS A 182 -1.52 13.41 -20.34
CA HIS A 182 -2.45 12.43 -19.75
C HIS A 182 -3.42 11.89 -20.82
N LEU A 183 -4.03 12.77 -21.62
CA LEU A 183 -5.00 12.37 -22.67
C LEU A 183 -4.34 11.47 -23.72
N GLU A 184 -3.15 11.82 -24.21
CA GLU A 184 -2.40 11.02 -25.18
C GLU A 184 -2.08 9.62 -24.63
N ARG A 185 -1.68 9.54 -23.36
CA ARG A 185 -1.40 8.25 -22.70
C ARG A 185 -2.67 7.44 -22.47
N TYR A 186 -3.76 8.07 -22.02
CA TYR A 186 -5.06 7.37 -21.93
C TYR A 186 -5.52 6.81 -23.28
N MET A 187 -5.38 7.56 -24.38
CA MET A 187 -5.72 7.08 -25.72
C MET A 187 -4.85 5.89 -26.14
N SER A 188 -3.54 5.97 -25.87
CA SER A 188 -2.61 4.88 -26.17
C SER A 188 -2.93 3.61 -25.39
N VAL A 189 -3.15 3.75 -24.07
CA VAL A 189 -3.52 2.62 -23.18
C VAL A 189 -4.88 2.06 -23.57
N ALA A 190 -5.90 2.90 -23.80
CA ALA A 190 -7.23 2.46 -24.22
C ALA A 190 -7.17 1.61 -25.49
N ARG A 191 -6.39 2.05 -26.49
CA ARG A 191 -6.17 1.27 -27.73
C ARG A 191 -5.53 -0.08 -27.45
N GLN A 192 -4.49 -0.11 -26.61
CA GLN A 192 -3.76 -1.35 -26.28
C GLN A 192 -4.66 -2.34 -25.54
N VAL A 193 -5.32 -1.90 -24.48
CA VAL A 193 -6.13 -2.80 -23.64
C VAL A 193 -7.39 -3.30 -24.32
N THR A 194 -8.05 -2.45 -25.15
CA THR A 194 -9.27 -2.86 -25.88
C THR A 194 -8.96 -3.84 -27.00
N ARG A 195 -7.83 -3.69 -27.69
CA ARG A 195 -7.36 -4.69 -28.67
C ARG A 195 -7.10 -6.02 -28.01
N LEU A 196 -6.40 -6.01 -26.87
CA LEU A 196 -6.11 -7.21 -26.11
C LEU A 196 -7.41 -7.88 -25.62
N ALA A 197 -8.31 -7.11 -25.01
CA ALA A 197 -9.57 -7.61 -24.45
C ALA A 197 -10.52 -8.19 -25.53
N THR A 198 -10.55 -7.62 -26.72
CA THR A 198 -11.36 -8.13 -27.83
C THR A 198 -10.71 -9.27 -28.60
N GLY A 199 -9.44 -9.58 -28.31
CA GLY A 199 -8.66 -10.61 -28.99
C GLY A 199 -8.23 -10.23 -30.39
N LEU A 200 -8.18 -8.92 -30.71
CA LEU A 200 -7.63 -8.46 -31.98
C LEU A 200 -6.11 -8.52 -31.91
N PRO A 201 -5.46 -9.14 -32.90
CA PRO A 201 -4.00 -9.21 -32.91
C PRO A 201 -3.37 -7.82 -32.97
N PRO A 202 -2.17 -7.65 -32.40
CA PRO A 202 -1.37 -6.48 -32.66
C PRO A 202 -1.08 -6.33 -34.17
N ASN A 203 -0.75 -5.13 -34.64
CA ASN A 203 -0.44 -4.84 -36.05
C ASN A 203 0.93 -5.40 -36.47
N GLY A 204 1.24 -6.64 -36.08
CA GLY A 204 2.50 -7.34 -36.30
C GLY A 204 3.08 -7.90 -34.99
N PRO A 205 4.16 -8.71 -35.11
CA PRO A 205 4.82 -9.24 -33.93
C PRO A 205 5.45 -8.10 -33.11
N ALA A 206 5.09 -8.03 -31.81
CA ALA A 206 5.69 -7.10 -30.85
C ALA A 206 6.71 -7.87 -29.97
N ILE A 207 7.72 -7.16 -29.48
CA ILE A 207 8.66 -7.67 -28.47
C ILE A 207 8.44 -6.88 -27.19
N GLU A 208 8.16 -7.59 -26.13
CA GLU A 208 8.06 -7.04 -24.77
C GLU A 208 9.20 -7.59 -23.93
N THR A 209 9.87 -6.73 -23.19
CA THR A 209 11.05 -7.09 -22.38
C THR A 209 10.71 -6.92 -20.89
N PHE A 210 11.00 -7.96 -20.12
CA PHE A 210 10.85 -7.99 -18.67
C PHE A 210 12.23 -8.08 -18.04
N GLU A 211 12.67 -6.99 -17.43
CA GLU A 211 14.01 -6.85 -16.87
C GLU A 211 14.03 -7.24 -15.39
N ILE A 212 15.15 -7.81 -14.94
CA ILE A 212 15.45 -8.02 -13.55
C ILE A 212 16.47 -6.94 -13.13
N PRO A 213 16.14 -6.06 -12.18
CA PRO A 213 17.07 -5.04 -11.72
C PRO A 213 18.39 -5.65 -11.24
N LEU A 214 19.52 -4.99 -11.53
CA LEU A 214 20.87 -5.46 -11.19
C LEU A 214 21.09 -5.69 -9.69
N HIS A 215 20.32 -4.98 -8.85
CA HIS A 215 20.42 -5.08 -7.39
C HIS A 215 19.58 -6.20 -6.79
N VAL A 216 18.85 -6.98 -7.59
CA VAL A 216 18.14 -8.18 -7.13
C VAL A 216 19.14 -9.32 -7.02
N MET A 217 19.28 -9.86 -5.81
CA MET A 217 20.08 -11.07 -5.61
C MET A 217 19.33 -12.29 -6.13
N GLN A 218 20.02 -13.10 -6.95
CA GLN A 218 19.43 -14.26 -7.62
C GLN A 218 19.92 -15.60 -7.04
N ASP A 219 20.24 -15.63 -5.75
CA ASP A 219 20.77 -16.79 -5.06
C ASP A 219 19.68 -17.80 -4.69
N ASP A 220 18.46 -17.32 -4.50
CA ASP A 220 17.31 -18.10 -4.07
C ASP A 220 16.20 -18.12 -5.14
N ARG A 221 15.16 -18.93 -4.88
CA ARG A 221 13.94 -18.97 -5.68
C ARG A 221 13.24 -17.61 -5.63
N GLN A 222 13.04 -16.97 -6.78
CA GLN A 222 12.54 -15.60 -6.86
C GLN A 222 11.00 -15.47 -6.80
N SER A 223 10.27 -16.52 -7.10
CA SER A 223 8.81 -16.49 -7.15
C SER A 223 8.22 -17.88 -6.84
N GLU A 224 7.00 -17.90 -6.29
CA GLU A 224 6.23 -19.12 -6.09
C GLU A 224 5.79 -19.78 -7.40
N ASP A 225 5.74 -19.01 -8.48
CA ASP A 225 5.43 -19.51 -9.82
C ASP A 225 6.63 -20.23 -10.47
N LEU A 226 7.83 -20.16 -9.87
CA LEU A 226 9.00 -20.94 -10.28
C LEU A 226 9.05 -22.27 -9.51
N PRO A 227 9.69 -23.32 -10.06
CA PRO A 227 9.79 -24.62 -9.40
C PRO A 227 10.52 -24.55 -8.05
N LEU A 228 10.20 -25.47 -7.14
CA LEU A 228 11.07 -25.77 -6.00
C LEU A 228 12.45 -26.23 -6.52
N GLY A 229 13.52 -25.83 -5.82
CA GLY A 229 14.88 -26.10 -6.27
C GLY A 229 15.33 -25.25 -7.46
N SER A 230 14.66 -24.14 -7.75
CA SER A 230 15.14 -23.12 -8.69
C SER A 230 15.96 -22.04 -7.97
N ARG A 231 16.79 -21.34 -8.75
CA ARG A 231 17.61 -20.21 -8.34
C ARG A 231 17.50 -19.08 -9.36
N GLY A 232 17.36 -17.86 -8.90
CA GLY A 232 17.29 -16.67 -9.73
C GLY A 232 16.16 -16.69 -10.75
N GLY A 233 16.27 -15.83 -11.74
CA GLY A 233 15.32 -15.74 -12.84
C GLY A 233 14.07 -14.94 -12.50
N ILE A 234 13.01 -15.13 -13.28
CA ILE A 234 11.76 -14.38 -13.19
C ILE A 234 10.58 -15.26 -13.62
N ALA A 235 9.41 -15.02 -13.00
CA ALA A 235 8.12 -15.51 -13.47
C ALA A 235 7.28 -14.32 -13.92
N VAL A 236 6.90 -14.30 -15.19
CA VAL A 236 6.13 -13.22 -15.81
C VAL A 236 4.72 -13.70 -16.07
N ARG A 237 3.75 -13.09 -15.40
CA ARG A 237 2.32 -13.26 -15.70
C ARG A 237 1.93 -12.31 -16.81
N ARG A 238 1.38 -12.84 -17.90
CA ARG A 238 1.05 -12.06 -19.09
C ARG A 238 -0.20 -12.58 -19.77
N ASP A 239 -1.04 -11.65 -20.26
CA ASP A 239 -2.12 -11.98 -21.19
C ASP A 239 -1.62 -12.02 -22.64
N PHE A 240 -1.76 -13.16 -23.30
CA PHE A 240 -1.42 -13.33 -24.70
C PHE A 240 -2.63 -12.97 -25.56
N PRO A 241 -2.51 -11.97 -26.48
CA PRO A 241 -3.64 -11.42 -27.22
C PRO A 241 -4.24 -12.36 -28.24
N ALA A 242 -3.50 -13.32 -28.72
CA ALA A 242 -3.94 -14.28 -29.73
C ALA A 242 -3.22 -15.61 -29.57
N SER A 243 -3.87 -16.70 -29.91
CA SER A 243 -3.20 -17.97 -30.08
C SER A 243 -2.28 -17.93 -31.30
N GLY A 244 -1.04 -18.35 -31.13
CA GLY A 244 -0.05 -18.27 -32.19
C GLY A 244 1.31 -18.72 -31.74
N GLU A 245 2.30 -18.50 -32.60
CA GLU A 245 3.70 -18.84 -32.33
C GLU A 245 4.40 -17.63 -31.69
N TYR A 246 5.04 -17.85 -30.53
CA TYR A 246 5.78 -16.85 -29.79
C TYR A 246 7.25 -17.27 -29.62
N LEU A 247 8.13 -16.30 -29.48
CA LEU A 247 9.57 -16.50 -29.23
C LEU A 247 9.90 -15.95 -27.84
N PHE A 248 10.36 -16.82 -26.97
CA PHE A 248 10.93 -16.43 -25.68
C PHE A 248 12.45 -16.34 -25.82
N THR A 249 13.04 -15.19 -25.50
CA THR A 249 14.49 -14.96 -25.53
C THR A 249 14.96 -14.60 -24.14
N VAL A 250 15.97 -15.26 -23.64
CA VAL A 250 16.58 -14.99 -22.33
C VAL A 250 17.90 -14.27 -22.54
N ARG A 251 18.12 -13.19 -21.78
CA ARG A 251 19.39 -12.50 -21.68
C ARG A 251 19.97 -12.68 -20.30
N LEU A 252 21.27 -12.91 -20.25
CA LEU A 252 22.02 -13.14 -19.02
C LEU A 252 22.68 -11.84 -18.53
N GLN A 253 22.89 -11.76 -17.21
CA GLN A 253 23.52 -10.64 -16.58
C GLN A 253 25.00 -10.54 -16.95
N ARG A 254 25.46 -9.29 -17.17
CA ARG A 254 26.83 -8.96 -17.51
C ARG A 254 27.50 -8.20 -16.38
N GLN A 255 28.80 -8.28 -16.30
CA GLN A 255 29.63 -7.47 -15.41
C GLN A 255 29.92 -6.09 -16.04
N TYR A 256 30.60 -5.23 -15.32
CA TYR A 256 30.86 -3.83 -15.72
C TYR A 256 31.67 -3.65 -17.03
N GLN A 257 32.40 -4.70 -17.49
CA GLN A 257 33.08 -4.71 -18.80
C GLN A 257 32.24 -5.34 -19.91
N ASP A 258 30.96 -5.55 -19.68
CA ASP A 258 29.99 -6.16 -20.60
C ASP A 258 30.22 -7.66 -20.89
N TYR A 259 30.97 -8.37 -20.06
CA TYR A 259 31.11 -9.83 -20.16
C TYR A 259 30.06 -10.55 -19.34
N LEU A 260 29.61 -11.70 -19.85
CA LEU A 260 28.67 -12.59 -19.16
C LEU A 260 29.26 -13.13 -17.86
N LYS A 261 28.45 -13.18 -16.82
CA LYS A 261 28.79 -13.80 -15.52
C LYS A 261 28.62 -15.31 -15.54
N GLY A 262 29.41 -16.01 -14.73
CA GLY A 262 29.19 -17.43 -14.44
C GLY A 262 29.45 -18.40 -15.57
N MET A 263 30.33 -18.06 -16.50
CA MET A 263 30.56 -18.86 -17.70
C MET A 263 31.62 -19.97 -17.52
N GLY A 264 32.32 -20.01 -16.34
CA GLY A 264 33.41 -20.95 -16.10
C GLY A 264 32.98 -22.39 -15.88
N TRP A 265 31.73 -22.65 -15.57
CA TRP A 265 31.19 -23.99 -15.29
C TRP A 265 29.74 -24.16 -15.79
N PRO A 266 29.29 -25.41 -16.10
CA PRO A 266 27.99 -25.63 -16.69
C PRO A 266 26.87 -25.49 -15.67
N GLN A 267 25.84 -24.70 -16.02
CA GLN A 267 24.63 -24.47 -15.22
C GLN A 267 23.41 -24.75 -16.09
N GLN A 268 22.32 -25.23 -15.47
CA GLN A 268 21.08 -25.56 -16.19
C GLN A 268 20.08 -24.42 -16.07
N LEU A 269 19.63 -23.87 -17.21
CA LEU A 269 18.61 -22.83 -17.31
C LEU A 269 17.33 -23.41 -17.89
N ASP A 270 16.23 -23.33 -17.14
CA ASP A 270 14.90 -23.77 -17.55
C ASP A 270 14.05 -22.61 -18.08
N VAL A 271 13.38 -22.82 -19.21
CA VAL A 271 12.30 -21.96 -19.70
C VAL A 271 11.00 -22.75 -19.63
N ARG A 272 9.99 -22.19 -19.01
CA ARG A 272 8.71 -22.82 -18.70
C ARG A 272 7.52 -21.96 -19.12
N LEU A 273 6.39 -22.61 -19.41
CA LEU A 273 5.10 -22.00 -19.62
C LEU A 273 4.09 -22.72 -18.72
N ASP A 274 3.40 -21.97 -17.85
CA ASP A 274 2.45 -22.50 -16.85
C ASP A 274 3.04 -23.65 -16.01
N GLY A 275 4.30 -23.49 -15.59
CA GLY A 275 5.06 -24.49 -14.86
C GLY A 275 5.61 -25.66 -15.70
N LYS A 276 5.12 -25.87 -16.94
CA LYS A 276 5.59 -26.91 -17.83
C LYS A 276 6.93 -26.55 -18.44
N LEU A 277 7.92 -27.45 -18.36
CA LEU A 277 9.22 -27.25 -18.99
C LEU A 277 9.09 -27.26 -20.51
N LEU A 278 9.50 -26.15 -21.14
CA LEU A 278 9.59 -26.02 -22.59
C LEU A 278 10.96 -26.47 -23.10
N LYS A 279 12.01 -25.92 -22.46
CA LYS A 279 13.40 -26.19 -22.84
C LYS A 279 14.34 -26.00 -21.65
N ARG A 280 15.36 -26.84 -21.59
CA ARG A 280 16.50 -26.71 -20.71
C ARG A 280 17.74 -26.39 -21.53
N PHE A 281 18.47 -25.37 -21.14
CA PHE A 281 19.73 -24.97 -21.73
C PHE A 281 20.87 -25.24 -20.76
N THR A 282 22.03 -25.57 -21.28
CA THR A 282 23.28 -25.56 -20.51
C THR A 282 23.98 -24.24 -20.79
N VAL A 283 24.22 -23.48 -19.73
CA VAL A 283 24.89 -22.16 -19.74
C VAL A 283 26.25 -22.32 -19.10
N GLY A 284 27.30 -21.77 -19.73
CA GLY A 284 28.67 -21.91 -19.21
C GLY A 284 29.33 -23.26 -19.45
N GLY A 285 30.48 -23.46 -18.86
CA GLY A 285 31.26 -24.70 -19.00
C GLY A 285 31.93 -24.91 -20.36
N LYS A 286 31.64 -24.05 -21.34
CA LYS A 286 32.25 -24.04 -22.68
C LYS A 286 32.54 -22.61 -23.13
N ALA A 287 33.64 -22.41 -23.77
CA ALA A 287 34.00 -21.16 -24.40
C ALA A 287 34.40 -21.44 -25.87
N VAL A 288 33.69 -20.84 -26.82
CA VAL A 288 33.95 -21.00 -28.28
C VAL A 288 34.03 -22.47 -28.71
N GLY A 289 33.08 -23.32 -28.20
CA GLY A 289 32.95 -24.73 -28.60
C GLY A 289 33.89 -25.73 -27.90
N ARG A 290 34.74 -25.29 -26.97
CA ARG A 290 35.59 -26.12 -26.14
C ARG A 290 35.28 -25.99 -24.65
N PRO A 291 35.80 -26.86 -23.78
CA PRO A 291 35.63 -26.71 -22.34
C PRO A 291 36.16 -25.34 -21.86
N ALA A 292 35.42 -24.71 -20.94
CA ALA A 292 35.84 -23.48 -20.33
C ALA A 292 37.13 -23.69 -19.48
N ALA A 293 38.03 -22.70 -19.50
CA ALA A 293 39.22 -22.76 -18.62
C ALA A 293 38.82 -22.65 -17.16
N ALA A 294 39.67 -23.10 -16.28
CA ALA A 294 39.51 -22.97 -14.82
C ALA A 294 39.72 -21.51 -14.34
N SER A 295 40.25 -20.65 -15.16
CA SER A 295 40.52 -19.23 -14.86
C SER A 295 40.09 -18.35 -16.05
N TYR A 296 39.64 -17.14 -15.74
CA TYR A 296 39.22 -16.14 -16.73
C TYR A 296 40.40 -15.78 -17.70
N ALA A 297 41.59 -15.63 -17.14
CA ALA A 297 42.74 -15.18 -17.93
C ALA A 297 43.11 -16.17 -19.05
N GLY A 298 42.85 -17.48 -18.85
CA GLY A 298 43.39 -18.48 -19.76
C GLY A 298 44.91 -18.29 -19.94
N ASP A 299 45.57 -19.19 -20.56
CA ASP A 299 47.03 -19.04 -20.81
C ASP A 299 47.36 -18.43 -22.18
N GLY A 300 46.57 -17.48 -22.67
CA GLY A 300 46.70 -16.88 -23.99
C GLY A 300 46.32 -17.82 -25.15
N GLU A 301 45.64 -18.89 -24.84
CA GLU A 301 45.14 -19.84 -25.84
C GLU A 301 43.93 -19.27 -26.60
N PRO A 302 43.74 -19.64 -27.87
CA PRO A 302 42.54 -19.23 -28.61
C PRO A 302 41.25 -19.61 -27.92
N GLY A 303 40.32 -18.66 -27.79
CA GLY A 303 39.03 -18.83 -27.07
C GLY A 303 39.04 -18.42 -25.61
N PHE A 304 40.03 -17.65 -25.17
CA PHE A 304 40.12 -17.07 -23.83
C PHE A 304 40.48 -15.58 -23.89
N ALA A 305 40.69 -14.94 -22.76
CA ALA A 305 40.96 -13.52 -22.67
C ALA A 305 42.10 -13.09 -23.60
N GLY A 306 41.85 -12.05 -24.43
CA GLY A 306 42.73 -11.58 -25.46
C GLY A 306 42.56 -12.22 -26.86
N ASP A 307 41.61 -13.16 -27.01
CA ASP A 307 41.20 -13.70 -28.29
C ASP A 307 39.86 -13.03 -28.72
N ASP A 308 39.85 -12.40 -29.89
CA ASP A 308 38.68 -11.70 -30.43
C ASP A 308 37.43 -12.56 -30.53
N SER A 309 37.61 -13.89 -30.80
CA SER A 309 36.48 -14.83 -30.89
C SER A 309 35.86 -15.11 -29.51
N TRP A 310 36.68 -15.17 -28.49
CA TRP A 310 36.25 -15.36 -27.10
C TRP A 310 35.61 -14.06 -26.57
N GLU A 311 36.19 -12.92 -26.85
CA GLU A 311 35.64 -11.60 -26.48
C GLU A 311 34.22 -11.43 -27.05
N LYS A 312 34.02 -11.73 -28.35
CA LYS A 312 32.70 -11.70 -28.99
C LYS A 312 31.74 -12.74 -28.37
N TYR A 313 32.24 -13.94 -28.03
CA TYR A 313 31.41 -14.95 -27.36
C TYR A 313 30.93 -14.47 -25.99
N MET A 314 31.81 -13.93 -25.16
CA MET A 314 31.50 -13.45 -23.82
C MET A 314 30.59 -12.21 -23.82
N GLN A 315 30.70 -11.34 -24.83
CA GLN A 315 29.89 -10.13 -24.94
C GLN A 315 28.56 -10.35 -25.68
N ILE A 316 28.54 -11.18 -26.71
CA ILE A 316 27.38 -11.32 -27.61
C ILE A 316 26.90 -12.76 -27.75
N GLY A 317 27.82 -13.71 -27.95
CA GLY A 317 27.51 -15.07 -28.40
C GLY A 317 26.98 -16.02 -27.33
N GLY A 318 27.43 -15.83 -26.07
CA GLY A 318 27.19 -16.79 -25.00
C GLY A 318 25.73 -16.96 -24.56
N ASP A 319 24.92 -15.94 -24.76
CA ASP A 319 23.46 -15.99 -24.49
C ASP A 319 22.58 -15.82 -25.73
N ALA A 320 23.18 -15.65 -26.93
CA ALA A 320 22.45 -15.45 -28.19
C ALA A 320 21.51 -16.61 -28.56
N GLY A 321 21.87 -17.83 -28.19
CA GLY A 321 21.12 -19.06 -28.47
C GLY A 321 20.05 -19.41 -27.44
N LEU A 322 19.88 -18.61 -26.38
CA LEU A 322 18.91 -18.89 -25.32
C LEU A 322 17.50 -18.47 -25.76
N GLN A 323 16.99 -19.18 -26.77
CA GLN A 323 15.71 -18.91 -27.40
C GLN A 323 14.86 -20.18 -27.51
N VAL A 324 13.56 -20.02 -27.32
CA VAL A 324 12.58 -21.07 -27.55
C VAL A 324 11.36 -20.51 -28.25
N ARG A 325 10.99 -21.11 -29.37
CA ARG A 325 9.80 -20.78 -30.15
C ARG A 325 8.73 -21.82 -29.83
N VAL A 326 7.53 -21.35 -29.46
CA VAL A 326 6.48 -22.19 -28.90
C VAL A 326 5.08 -21.67 -29.31
N PRO A 327 4.12 -22.58 -29.62
CA PRO A 327 2.72 -22.20 -29.71
C PRO A 327 2.19 -21.88 -28.31
N VAL A 328 1.52 -20.74 -28.19
CA VAL A 328 0.86 -20.30 -26.96
C VAL A 328 -0.59 -19.99 -27.28
N ASP A 329 -1.51 -20.45 -26.46
CA ASP A 329 -2.91 -20.08 -26.54
C ASP A 329 -3.12 -18.63 -26.07
N ALA A 330 -4.20 -18.01 -26.53
CA ALA A 330 -4.55 -16.68 -26.05
C ALA A 330 -5.12 -16.74 -24.63
N GLY A 331 -4.83 -15.73 -23.85
CA GLY A 331 -5.27 -15.59 -22.46
C GLY A 331 -4.12 -15.45 -21.48
N PRO A 332 -4.40 -15.50 -20.16
CA PRO A 332 -3.38 -15.36 -19.13
C PRO A 332 -2.50 -16.59 -19.03
N HIS A 333 -1.18 -16.40 -19.09
CA HIS A 333 -0.17 -17.44 -18.92
C HIS A 333 0.99 -16.95 -18.05
N VAL A 334 1.75 -17.88 -17.49
CA VAL A 334 2.97 -17.62 -16.72
C VAL A 334 4.20 -18.10 -17.49
N VAL A 335 5.06 -17.19 -17.88
CA VAL A 335 6.38 -17.50 -18.47
C VAL A 335 7.41 -17.51 -17.35
N GLY A 336 7.95 -18.67 -17.02
CA GLY A 336 8.97 -18.87 -15.98
C GLY A 336 10.34 -19.12 -16.57
N VAL A 337 11.35 -18.39 -16.12
CA VAL A 337 12.76 -18.63 -16.48
C VAL A 337 13.57 -18.66 -15.20
N SER A 338 14.33 -19.74 -14.97
CA SER A 338 15.16 -19.87 -13.76
C SER A 338 16.27 -20.87 -13.94
N PHE A 339 17.35 -20.71 -13.19
CA PHE A 339 18.38 -21.76 -13.09
C PHE A 339 17.91 -22.88 -12.18
N VAL A 340 18.40 -24.08 -12.44
CA VAL A 340 18.26 -25.22 -11.55
C VAL A 340 19.32 -25.10 -10.45
N ARG A 341 18.91 -25.24 -9.19
CA ARG A 341 19.83 -25.23 -8.05
C ARG A 341 20.54 -26.59 -7.99
N GLU A 342 21.84 -26.57 -7.95
CA GLU A 342 22.65 -27.79 -7.86
C GLU A 342 22.67 -28.36 -6.42
N LEU A 343 22.98 -29.67 -6.29
CA LEU A 343 22.92 -30.35 -4.98
C LEU A 343 23.89 -29.80 -3.95
N TRP A 344 25.01 -29.21 -4.38
CA TRP A 344 26.01 -28.59 -3.49
C TRP A 344 25.58 -27.22 -2.96
N GLU A 345 24.41 -26.70 -3.42
CA GLU A 345 23.74 -25.51 -2.92
C GLU A 345 22.44 -25.91 -2.20
N PRO A 346 22.47 -26.57 -1.05
CA PRO A 346 21.24 -27.03 -0.40
C PRO A 346 20.40 -25.85 0.03
N GLU A 347 19.10 -25.95 -0.22
CA GLU A 347 18.11 -24.96 0.19
C GLU A 347 18.13 -24.81 1.71
N GLY A 348 18.05 -23.58 2.18
CA GLY A 348 18.05 -23.25 3.61
C GLY A 348 19.42 -23.11 4.26
N LEU A 349 20.51 -23.39 3.57
CA LEU A 349 21.84 -23.01 4.05
C LEU A 349 22.23 -21.60 3.56
N PRO A 350 22.97 -20.83 4.36
CA PRO A 350 23.51 -19.56 3.90
C PRO A 350 24.36 -19.78 2.65
N GLN A 351 23.92 -19.19 1.54
CA GLN A 351 24.73 -19.17 0.34
C GLN A 351 25.75 -18.02 0.47
N PRO A 352 26.94 -18.16 -0.14
CA PRO A 352 27.86 -17.02 -0.25
C PRO A 352 27.11 -15.86 -0.91
N LEU A 353 27.15 -14.69 -0.31
CA LEU A 353 26.52 -13.51 -0.89
C LEU A 353 27.20 -13.19 -2.20
N GLN A 354 26.49 -13.30 -3.31
CA GLN A 354 26.94 -12.87 -4.62
C GLN A 354 26.88 -11.35 -4.71
N ARG A 355 27.79 -10.69 -3.99
CA ARG A 355 27.88 -9.25 -4.04
C ARG A 355 28.60 -8.85 -5.30
N GLY A 356 28.08 -7.87 -5.99
CA GLY A 356 28.67 -7.24 -7.16
C GLY A 356 29.97 -6.47 -6.89
N ARG A 357 30.63 -6.69 -5.76
CA ARG A 357 32.04 -6.33 -5.57
C ARG A 357 32.88 -7.37 -6.26
N VAL A 358 32.97 -7.21 -7.55
CA VAL A 358 33.90 -7.95 -8.37
C VAL A 358 35.29 -7.49 -8.01
N ILE A 359 36.00 -8.31 -7.28
CA ILE A 359 37.38 -8.04 -6.93
C ILE A 359 38.30 -8.49 -8.08
N THR A 360 37.91 -9.54 -8.80
CA THR A 360 38.65 -10.08 -9.95
C THR A 360 37.74 -10.60 -11.06
N ASN A 361 38.21 -10.61 -12.29
CA ASN A 361 37.50 -11.21 -13.43
C ASN A 361 37.30 -12.72 -13.25
N ASP A 362 38.23 -13.41 -12.58
CA ASP A 362 38.10 -14.83 -12.26
C ASP A 362 36.92 -15.11 -11.35
N GLN A 363 36.68 -14.27 -10.33
CA GLN A 363 35.53 -14.44 -9.46
C GLN A 363 34.20 -14.31 -10.21
N VAL A 364 34.08 -13.36 -11.13
CA VAL A 364 32.89 -13.21 -11.98
C VAL A 364 32.69 -14.38 -12.91
N TYR A 365 33.79 -14.84 -13.47
CA TYR A 365 33.80 -15.94 -14.43
C TYR A 365 33.37 -17.26 -13.77
N MET A 366 33.79 -17.52 -12.53
CA MET A 366 33.47 -18.70 -11.74
C MET A 366 32.22 -18.54 -10.85
N ASP A 367 31.57 -17.36 -10.88
CA ASP A 367 30.34 -17.07 -10.15
C ASP A 367 29.13 -17.78 -10.77
N TYR A 368 27.94 -17.49 -10.25
CA TYR A 368 26.67 -17.93 -10.81
C TYR A 368 26.21 -17.04 -11.95
N ALA A 369 25.77 -17.65 -13.04
CA ALA A 369 25.06 -16.94 -14.10
C ALA A 369 23.68 -16.49 -13.59
N ASN A 370 23.30 -15.26 -13.92
CA ASN A 370 22.03 -14.66 -13.54
C ASN A 370 21.23 -14.24 -14.78
N VAL A 371 19.92 -14.24 -14.71
CA VAL A 371 19.04 -13.73 -15.77
C VAL A 371 19.01 -12.20 -15.69
N ALA A 372 19.25 -11.50 -16.81
CA ALA A 372 19.09 -10.06 -16.89
C ALA A 372 17.68 -9.68 -17.36
N SER A 373 17.17 -10.38 -18.38
CA SER A 373 15.82 -10.11 -18.90
C SER A 373 15.25 -11.31 -19.63
N VAL A 374 13.91 -11.32 -19.74
CA VAL A 374 13.14 -12.23 -20.58
C VAL A 374 12.37 -11.39 -21.60
N GLN A 375 12.53 -11.71 -22.89
CA GLN A 375 11.79 -11.08 -23.96
C GLN A 375 10.74 -12.05 -24.51
N VAL A 376 9.52 -11.55 -24.68
CA VAL A 376 8.41 -12.28 -25.29
C VAL A 376 8.06 -11.60 -26.61
N GLY A 377 8.44 -12.24 -27.71
CA GLY A 377 8.17 -11.77 -29.08
C GLY A 377 7.01 -12.53 -29.72
N GLY A 378 6.15 -11.85 -30.48
CA GLY A 378 5.06 -12.48 -31.21
C GLY A 378 3.72 -11.73 -31.10
N PRO A 379 2.61 -12.35 -31.59
CA PRO A 379 2.58 -13.61 -32.32
C PRO A 379 3.16 -13.52 -33.73
N PHE A 380 3.99 -14.50 -34.13
CA PHE A 380 4.55 -14.57 -35.50
C PHE A 380 3.62 -15.26 -36.46
N THR A 381 2.81 -16.20 -35.98
CA THR A 381 1.68 -16.78 -36.71
C THR A 381 0.43 -16.48 -35.92
N ASN A 382 -0.65 -16.18 -36.59
CA ASN A 382 -1.91 -15.81 -35.92
C ASN A 382 -3.02 -16.74 -36.39
N SER A 383 -3.56 -17.53 -35.50
CA SER A 383 -4.69 -18.43 -35.74
C SER A 383 -6.06 -17.75 -35.66
N GLY A 384 -6.08 -16.40 -35.65
CA GLY A 384 -7.30 -15.61 -35.47
C GLY A 384 -7.54 -15.16 -34.03
N PRO A 385 -8.59 -14.39 -33.77
CA PRO A 385 -8.92 -13.94 -32.44
C PRO A 385 -9.19 -15.12 -31.52
N ALA A 386 -8.71 -15.02 -30.29
CA ALA A 386 -8.99 -16.00 -29.24
C ALA A 386 -10.49 -16.16 -29.05
N ARG A 387 -11.00 -17.37 -29.19
CA ARG A 387 -12.45 -17.60 -29.11
C ARG A 387 -13.01 -17.55 -27.71
N ASP A 388 -12.19 -17.78 -26.67
CA ASP A 388 -12.65 -17.91 -25.28
C ASP A 388 -11.65 -17.38 -24.24
N THR A 389 -11.55 -16.06 -24.11
CA THR A 389 -10.81 -15.43 -23.00
C THR A 389 -11.80 -14.89 -21.96
N PRO A 390 -11.39 -14.68 -20.69
CA PRO A 390 -12.19 -14.01 -19.68
C PRO A 390 -12.76 -12.66 -20.18
N SER A 391 -11.92 -11.87 -20.84
CA SER A 391 -12.30 -10.56 -21.41
C SER A 391 -13.37 -10.69 -22.50
N ARG A 392 -13.19 -11.63 -23.43
CA ARG A 392 -14.21 -11.85 -24.48
C ARG A 392 -15.56 -12.31 -23.91
N ARG A 393 -15.55 -13.18 -22.89
CA ARG A 393 -16.80 -13.56 -22.18
C ARG A 393 -17.47 -12.39 -21.49
N ALA A 394 -16.69 -11.49 -20.88
CA ALA A 394 -17.20 -10.30 -20.23
C ALA A 394 -17.78 -9.28 -21.23
N ILE A 395 -17.18 -9.13 -22.41
CA ILE A 395 -17.59 -8.15 -23.42
C ILE A 395 -18.71 -8.69 -24.31
N PHE A 396 -18.50 -9.84 -24.93
CA PHE A 396 -19.37 -10.36 -25.99
C PHE A 396 -20.54 -11.20 -25.42
N VAL A 397 -21.51 -10.51 -24.79
CA VAL A 397 -22.74 -11.12 -24.26
C VAL A 397 -23.70 -11.62 -25.35
N CYS A 398 -23.39 -11.36 -26.61
CA CYS A 398 -24.00 -11.89 -27.82
C CYS A 398 -22.98 -11.97 -28.96
N GLN A 399 -23.25 -12.83 -29.95
CA GLN A 399 -22.47 -12.94 -31.19
C GLN A 399 -23.45 -12.95 -32.37
N PRO A 400 -23.29 -12.02 -33.33
CA PRO A 400 -24.18 -11.95 -34.50
C PRO A 400 -23.86 -13.14 -35.43
N GLY A 401 -24.88 -13.82 -35.90
CA GLY A 401 -24.76 -14.87 -36.88
C GLY A 401 -24.63 -14.35 -38.32
N ARG A 402 -25.04 -13.11 -38.54
CA ARG A 402 -25.02 -12.40 -39.84
C ARG A 402 -24.91 -10.90 -39.65
N GLU A 403 -24.45 -10.20 -40.64
CA GLU A 403 -24.18 -8.76 -40.63
C GLU A 403 -25.42 -7.91 -40.20
N SER A 404 -26.60 -8.31 -40.59
CA SER A 404 -27.87 -7.60 -40.21
C SER A 404 -28.16 -7.65 -38.70
N GLU A 405 -27.53 -8.54 -37.96
CA GLU A 405 -27.69 -8.68 -36.49
C GLU A 405 -26.58 -7.92 -35.70
N GLU A 406 -25.50 -7.50 -36.38
CA GLU A 406 -24.33 -6.88 -35.74
C GLU A 406 -24.71 -5.64 -34.95
N ARG A 407 -25.51 -4.73 -35.52
CA ARG A 407 -25.87 -3.47 -34.85
C ARG A 407 -26.71 -3.69 -33.59
N ALA A 408 -27.67 -4.64 -33.63
CA ALA A 408 -28.48 -4.98 -32.45
C ALA A 408 -27.64 -5.61 -31.34
N CYS A 409 -26.71 -6.50 -31.68
CA CYS A 409 -25.76 -7.08 -30.72
C CYS A 409 -24.79 -6.03 -30.20
N ALA A 410 -24.23 -5.15 -31.03
CA ALA A 410 -23.38 -4.04 -30.60
C ALA A 410 -24.10 -3.11 -29.62
N THR A 411 -25.36 -2.76 -29.90
CA THR A 411 -26.21 -1.96 -28.99
C THR A 411 -26.29 -2.60 -27.60
N LYS A 412 -26.56 -3.91 -27.54
CA LYS A 412 -26.63 -4.65 -26.26
C LYS A 412 -25.30 -4.65 -25.51
N ILE A 413 -24.19 -4.92 -26.18
CA ILE A 413 -22.86 -4.92 -25.60
C ILE A 413 -22.50 -3.52 -25.08
N LEU A 414 -22.61 -2.50 -25.92
CA LEU A 414 -22.19 -1.14 -25.60
C LEU A 414 -23.07 -0.50 -24.52
N SER A 415 -24.38 -0.78 -24.50
CA SER A 415 -25.26 -0.30 -23.42
C SER A 415 -24.87 -0.89 -22.06
N ARG A 416 -24.52 -2.17 -22.01
CA ARG A 416 -24.08 -2.81 -20.75
C ARG A 416 -22.74 -2.27 -20.30
N MET A 417 -21.76 -2.21 -21.21
CA MET A 417 -20.40 -1.77 -20.90
C MET A 417 -20.38 -0.29 -20.46
N SER A 418 -21.09 0.59 -21.17
CA SER A 418 -21.16 2.01 -20.81
C SER A 418 -21.92 2.27 -19.50
N ARG A 419 -22.93 1.46 -19.16
CA ARG A 419 -23.60 1.55 -17.86
C ARG A 419 -22.61 1.30 -16.70
N LEU A 420 -21.75 0.30 -16.82
CA LEU A 420 -20.71 0.00 -15.83
C LEU A 420 -19.62 1.09 -15.84
N ALA A 421 -19.14 1.45 -17.01
CA ALA A 421 -18.05 2.43 -17.17
C ALA A 421 -18.44 3.83 -16.67
N TYR A 422 -19.64 4.31 -17.03
CA TYR A 422 -20.15 5.63 -16.64
C TYR A 422 -20.83 5.63 -15.27
N ARG A 423 -21.00 4.47 -14.65
CA ARG A 423 -21.52 4.29 -13.28
C ARG A 423 -22.93 4.89 -13.09
N ARG A 424 -23.72 4.90 -14.17
CA ARG A 424 -25.09 5.45 -14.23
C ARG A 424 -25.92 4.78 -15.32
N PRO A 425 -27.26 4.91 -15.29
CA PRO A 425 -28.07 4.55 -16.43
C PRO A 425 -27.61 5.27 -17.69
N VAL A 426 -27.57 4.55 -18.81
CA VAL A 426 -27.15 5.10 -20.10
C VAL A 426 -28.28 5.79 -20.80
N THR A 427 -27.97 6.87 -21.51
CA THR A 427 -28.90 7.60 -22.37
C THR A 427 -28.82 7.11 -23.81
N ASN A 428 -29.86 7.41 -24.62
CA ASN A 428 -29.80 7.11 -26.04
C ASN A 428 -28.63 7.80 -26.74
N ARG A 429 -28.22 8.99 -26.28
CA ARG A 429 -27.05 9.72 -26.80
C ARG A 429 -25.76 8.98 -26.54
N ASP A 430 -25.56 8.43 -25.33
CA ASP A 430 -24.36 7.66 -25.01
C ASP A 430 -24.20 6.49 -25.97
N VAL A 431 -25.30 5.73 -26.14
CA VAL A 431 -25.30 4.55 -27.00
C VAL A 431 -25.13 4.92 -28.47
N SER A 432 -25.80 6.00 -28.97
CA SER A 432 -25.64 6.43 -30.36
C SER A 432 -24.23 6.86 -30.68
N THR A 433 -23.57 7.61 -29.77
CA THR A 433 -22.19 8.01 -29.96
C THR A 433 -21.26 6.78 -30.05
N LEU A 434 -21.42 5.80 -29.15
CA LEU A 434 -20.58 4.59 -29.19
C LEU A 434 -20.85 3.74 -30.44
N LEU A 435 -22.09 3.74 -30.97
CA LEU A 435 -22.44 3.06 -32.22
C LEU A 435 -21.85 3.73 -33.47
N GLU A 436 -21.63 5.05 -33.46
CA GLU A 436 -20.88 5.73 -34.53
C GLU A 436 -19.43 5.23 -34.58
N PHE A 437 -18.75 5.14 -33.40
CA PHE A 437 -17.43 4.56 -33.32
C PHE A 437 -17.41 3.06 -33.69
N PHE A 438 -18.44 2.31 -33.32
CA PHE A 438 -18.57 0.92 -33.75
C PHE A 438 -18.63 0.82 -35.30
N ASP A 439 -19.46 1.64 -35.96
CA ASP A 439 -19.59 1.65 -37.43
C ASP A 439 -18.25 2.01 -38.09
N ASP A 440 -17.51 2.99 -37.54
CA ASP A 440 -16.17 3.39 -38.05
C ASP A 440 -15.13 2.27 -37.86
N GLY A 441 -15.08 1.67 -36.69
CA GLY A 441 -14.18 0.55 -36.41
C GLY A 441 -14.51 -0.68 -37.26
N ARG A 442 -15.78 -0.94 -37.49
CA ARG A 442 -16.26 -2.03 -38.36
C ARG A 442 -15.83 -1.82 -39.81
N ARG A 443 -15.97 -0.58 -40.35
CA ARG A 443 -15.51 -0.23 -41.70
C ARG A 443 -14.00 -0.34 -41.85
N GLY A 444 -13.24 0.18 -40.86
CA GLY A 444 -11.78 0.17 -40.91
C GLY A 444 -11.15 -1.20 -40.71
N GLY A 445 -11.70 -2.02 -39.82
CA GLY A 445 -11.13 -3.32 -39.43
C GLY A 445 -11.79 -4.54 -40.08
N GLY A 446 -12.94 -4.36 -40.80
CA GLY A 446 -13.62 -5.41 -41.54
C GLY A 446 -14.28 -6.50 -40.69
N ARG A 447 -14.35 -6.37 -39.35
CA ARG A 447 -14.85 -7.39 -38.41
C ARG A 447 -15.74 -6.75 -37.34
N PHE A 448 -16.70 -7.52 -36.83
CA PHE A 448 -17.55 -7.11 -35.70
C PHE A 448 -16.73 -6.70 -34.48
N GLU A 449 -15.72 -7.50 -34.13
CA GLU A 449 -14.80 -7.23 -33.02
C GLU A 449 -14.04 -5.91 -33.18
N SER A 450 -13.68 -5.52 -34.39
CA SER A 450 -13.01 -4.24 -34.64
C SER A 450 -13.92 -3.05 -34.35
N GLY A 451 -15.22 -3.17 -34.64
CA GLY A 451 -16.21 -2.18 -34.26
C GLY A 451 -16.37 -2.05 -32.75
N ILE A 452 -16.52 -3.18 -32.06
CA ILE A 452 -16.61 -3.20 -30.58
C ILE A 452 -15.35 -2.62 -29.96
N GLN A 453 -14.16 -3.01 -30.43
CA GLN A 453 -12.88 -2.51 -29.96
C GLN A 453 -12.80 -0.98 -30.02
N PHE A 454 -13.14 -0.40 -31.17
CA PHE A 454 -13.02 1.05 -31.36
C PHE A 454 -14.06 1.84 -30.54
N ALA A 455 -15.25 1.29 -30.34
CA ALA A 455 -16.24 1.85 -29.43
C ALA A 455 -15.80 1.78 -27.95
N LEU A 456 -15.15 0.67 -27.52
CA LEU A 456 -14.56 0.56 -26.18
C LEU A 456 -13.36 1.50 -26.00
N GLU A 457 -12.52 1.68 -27.03
CA GLU A 457 -11.42 2.65 -27.02
C GLU A 457 -11.96 4.07 -26.74
N ARG A 458 -13.05 4.48 -27.43
CA ARG A 458 -13.73 5.75 -27.17
C ARG A 458 -14.29 5.85 -25.75
N MET A 459 -14.87 4.76 -25.23
CA MET A 459 -15.45 4.70 -23.90
C MET A 459 -14.41 4.92 -22.80
N LEU A 460 -13.22 4.31 -22.90
CA LEU A 460 -12.16 4.41 -21.90
C LEU A 460 -11.46 5.77 -21.83
N VAL A 461 -11.68 6.64 -22.81
CA VAL A 461 -11.20 8.03 -22.81
C VAL A 461 -12.32 9.04 -22.62
N ASP A 462 -13.54 8.58 -22.39
CA ASP A 462 -14.69 9.44 -22.15
C ASP A 462 -14.54 10.17 -20.81
N PRO A 463 -14.87 11.47 -20.73
CA PRO A 463 -14.92 12.17 -19.44
C PRO A 463 -15.81 11.49 -18.39
N ASP A 464 -16.93 10.87 -18.79
CA ASP A 464 -17.81 10.13 -17.87
C ASP A 464 -17.15 8.86 -17.29
N PHE A 465 -16.14 8.32 -17.98
CA PHE A 465 -15.29 7.24 -17.42
C PHE A 465 -14.16 7.79 -16.58
N LEU A 466 -13.39 8.75 -17.11
CA LEU A 466 -12.16 9.26 -16.49
C LEU A 466 -12.41 10.11 -15.24
N LEU A 467 -13.58 10.73 -15.14
CA LEU A 467 -13.91 11.72 -14.12
C LEU A 467 -15.08 11.28 -13.25
N ARG A 468 -15.00 11.62 -11.98
CA ARG A 468 -16.16 11.66 -11.08
C ARG A 468 -16.57 13.11 -10.92
N VAL A 469 -17.72 13.47 -11.50
CA VAL A 469 -18.21 14.85 -11.51
C VAL A 469 -19.39 14.97 -10.55
N HIS A 470 -19.27 15.87 -9.59
CA HIS A 470 -20.31 16.21 -8.63
C HIS A 470 -20.96 17.54 -8.99
N LYS A 471 -22.24 17.52 -9.32
CA LYS A 471 -23.03 18.72 -9.62
C LYS A 471 -23.93 19.04 -8.46
N ASP A 472 -23.85 20.28 -7.94
CA ASP A 472 -24.78 20.71 -6.91
C ASP A 472 -26.21 20.72 -7.45
N PRO A 473 -27.21 20.19 -6.71
CA PRO A 473 -28.62 20.25 -7.12
C PRO A 473 -29.10 21.70 -7.26
N ALA A 474 -30.01 21.96 -8.22
CA ALA A 474 -30.54 23.29 -8.44
C ALA A 474 -31.13 23.95 -7.17
N ALA A 475 -31.70 23.15 -6.28
CA ALA A 475 -32.25 23.64 -5.00
C ALA A 475 -31.15 24.07 -4.00
N ALA A 476 -29.93 23.58 -4.14
CA ALA A 476 -28.77 23.95 -3.32
C ALA A 476 -27.91 25.02 -4.00
N ALA A 477 -28.05 25.21 -5.29
CA ALA A 477 -27.32 26.21 -6.06
C ALA A 477 -27.62 27.63 -5.55
N GLY A 478 -26.55 28.39 -5.25
CA GLY A 478 -26.67 29.77 -4.75
C GLY A 478 -26.99 29.91 -3.25
N ARG A 479 -27.14 28.81 -2.49
CA ARG A 479 -27.26 28.84 -1.03
C ARG A 479 -25.89 28.48 -0.43
N GLN A 480 -25.30 29.44 0.27
CA GLN A 480 -23.99 29.28 0.89
C GLN A 480 -23.99 28.11 1.90
N ALA A 481 -23.10 27.15 1.72
CA ALA A 481 -22.87 26.00 2.61
C ALA A 481 -24.13 25.18 2.96
N ALA A 482 -25.11 25.09 2.04
CA ALA A 482 -26.26 24.21 2.25
C ALA A 482 -25.82 22.77 2.13
N ALA A 483 -25.98 21.98 3.20
CA ALA A 483 -25.73 20.54 3.16
C ALA A 483 -26.88 19.83 2.44
N TYR A 484 -26.55 18.87 1.57
CA TYR A 484 -27.52 18.01 0.87
C TYR A 484 -27.02 16.57 0.77
N SER A 485 -27.95 15.63 0.71
CA SER A 485 -27.64 14.20 0.54
C SER A 485 -27.23 13.90 -0.89
N LEU A 486 -26.22 13.07 -1.05
CA LEU A 486 -25.83 12.54 -2.35
C LEU A 486 -26.85 11.52 -2.86
N SER A 487 -26.94 11.36 -4.17
CA SER A 487 -27.74 10.32 -4.79
C SER A 487 -27.13 8.93 -4.53
N ASP A 488 -27.96 7.89 -4.57
CA ASP A 488 -27.50 6.50 -4.44
C ASP A 488 -26.44 6.13 -5.48
N LEU A 489 -26.50 6.69 -6.69
CA LEU A 489 -25.48 6.48 -7.74
C LEU A 489 -24.12 7.12 -7.37
N GLU A 490 -24.12 8.32 -6.81
CA GLU A 490 -22.92 8.96 -6.31
C GLU A 490 -22.32 8.18 -5.14
N ILE A 491 -23.18 7.66 -4.23
CA ILE A 491 -22.74 6.82 -3.11
C ILE A 491 -22.19 5.48 -3.62
N ALA A 492 -22.82 4.84 -4.61
CA ALA A 492 -22.31 3.61 -5.22
C ALA A 492 -20.91 3.81 -5.80
N SER A 493 -20.70 4.91 -6.55
CA SER A 493 -19.40 5.27 -7.09
C SER A 493 -18.39 5.55 -5.97
N ARG A 494 -18.74 6.36 -4.97
CA ARG A 494 -17.85 6.69 -3.84
C ARG A 494 -17.44 5.44 -3.06
N LEU A 495 -18.40 4.56 -2.76
CA LEU A 495 -18.20 3.34 -2.01
C LEU A 495 -17.28 2.36 -2.74
N SER A 496 -17.49 2.19 -4.06
CA SER A 496 -16.67 1.26 -4.86
C SER A 496 -15.22 1.76 -5.01
N PHE A 497 -15.01 3.05 -5.22
CA PHE A 497 -13.66 3.61 -5.28
C PHE A 497 -12.97 3.63 -3.91
N PHE A 498 -13.71 3.81 -2.82
CA PHE A 498 -13.14 3.69 -1.48
C PHE A 498 -12.67 2.27 -1.16
N LEU A 499 -13.53 1.26 -1.40
CA LEU A 499 -13.24 -0.11 -0.94
C LEU A 499 -12.50 -0.96 -1.98
N TRP A 500 -12.68 -0.69 -3.28
CA TRP A 500 -12.09 -1.48 -4.35
C TRP A 500 -11.15 -0.70 -5.26
N SER A 501 -11.04 0.63 -5.05
CA SER A 501 -10.35 1.55 -5.97
C SER A 501 -10.78 1.32 -7.43
N SER A 502 -12.05 0.99 -7.67
CA SER A 502 -12.60 0.55 -8.96
C SER A 502 -14.06 0.97 -9.13
N ILE A 503 -14.59 0.70 -10.33
CA ILE A 503 -16.00 0.90 -10.65
C ILE A 503 -16.92 0.00 -9.82
N PRO A 504 -18.21 0.44 -9.58
CA PRO A 504 -19.20 -0.40 -8.90
C PRO A 504 -19.57 -1.62 -9.75
N ASP A 505 -19.84 -2.74 -9.09
CA ASP A 505 -20.36 -3.93 -9.74
C ASP A 505 -21.83 -3.78 -10.12
N GLU A 506 -22.34 -4.71 -10.93
CA GLU A 506 -23.74 -4.69 -11.41
C GLU A 506 -24.76 -4.68 -10.27
N ARG A 507 -24.46 -5.38 -9.15
CA ARG A 507 -25.33 -5.45 -7.98
C ARG A 507 -25.42 -4.11 -7.26
N LEU A 508 -24.30 -3.45 -7.03
CA LEU A 508 -24.25 -2.16 -6.37
C LEU A 508 -24.96 -1.09 -7.20
N LEU A 509 -24.73 -1.07 -8.53
CA LEU A 509 -25.43 -0.17 -9.45
C LEU A 509 -26.95 -0.44 -9.46
N ALA A 510 -27.37 -1.69 -9.50
CA ALA A 510 -28.79 -2.03 -9.50
C ALA A 510 -29.52 -1.61 -8.21
N LEU A 511 -28.85 -1.64 -7.05
CA LEU A 511 -29.39 -1.09 -5.80
C LEU A 511 -29.50 0.43 -5.85
N ALA A 512 -28.47 1.08 -6.38
CA ALA A 512 -28.43 2.53 -6.51
C ALA A 512 -29.50 3.06 -7.50
N GLU A 513 -29.66 2.42 -8.63
CA GLU A 513 -30.70 2.77 -9.63
C GLU A 513 -32.13 2.66 -9.08
N ARG A 514 -32.36 1.78 -8.12
CA ARG A 514 -33.65 1.63 -7.44
C ARG A 514 -33.85 2.57 -6.24
N GLY A 515 -32.85 3.41 -5.90
CA GLY A 515 -32.90 4.28 -4.72
C GLY A 515 -32.97 3.49 -3.40
N GLN A 516 -32.26 2.37 -3.31
CA GLN A 516 -32.30 1.47 -2.17
C GLN A 516 -30.98 1.40 -1.39
N LEU A 517 -29.89 1.87 -2.00
CA LEU A 517 -28.53 1.68 -1.48
C LEU A 517 -28.31 2.39 -0.15
N THR A 518 -28.78 3.63 -0.03
CA THR A 518 -28.56 4.48 1.17
C THR A 518 -29.43 4.11 2.36
N ARG A 519 -30.28 3.09 2.25
CA ARG A 519 -31.04 2.56 3.40
C ARG A 519 -30.07 1.88 4.37
N PRO A 520 -29.99 2.27 5.65
CA PRO A 520 -28.95 1.81 6.55
C PRO A 520 -28.72 0.30 6.58
N PRO A 521 -29.74 -0.59 6.70
CA PRO A 521 -29.48 -2.04 6.72
C PRO A 521 -28.92 -2.58 5.39
N ILE A 522 -29.28 -1.91 4.26
CA ILE A 522 -28.78 -2.32 2.94
C ILE A 522 -27.36 -1.83 2.75
N LEU A 523 -27.07 -0.59 3.14
CA LEU A 523 -25.75 0.02 3.03
C LEU A 523 -24.71 -0.76 3.83
N GLU A 524 -24.98 -1.03 5.12
CA GLU A 524 -24.10 -1.84 5.95
C GLU A 524 -23.87 -3.24 5.35
N LYS A 525 -24.92 -3.91 4.88
CA LYS A 525 -24.81 -5.22 4.24
C LYS A 525 -23.91 -5.20 3.01
N GLU A 526 -24.02 -4.18 2.17
CA GLU A 526 -23.18 -4.05 0.97
C GLU A 526 -21.73 -3.71 1.36
N VAL A 527 -21.48 -2.85 2.34
CA VAL A 527 -20.14 -2.58 2.87
C VAL A 527 -19.48 -3.88 3.35
N ARG A 528 -20.17 -4.67 4.17
CA ARG A 528 -19.64 -5.96 4.66
C ARG A 528 -19.38 -6.95 3.52
N ARG A 529 -20.27 -7.02 2.53
CA ARG A 529 -20.06 -7.83 1.32
C ARG A 529 -18.81 -7.39 0.55
N MET A 530 -18.63 -6.08 0.39
CA MET A 530 -17.51 -5.53 -0.34
C MET A 530 -16.18 -5.74 0.39
N LEU A 531 -16.17 -5.65 1.71
CA LEU A 531 -14.99 -5.95 2.54
C LEU A 531 -14.60 -7.43 2.50
N ALA A 532 -15.56 -8.34 2.35
CA ALA A 532 -15.29 -9.76 2.19
C ALA A 532 -14.73 -10.14 0.79
N ASP A 533 -14.80 -9.24 -0.18
CA ASP A 533 -14.21 -9.43 -1.51
C ASP A 533 -12.68 -9.20 -1.43
N PRO A 534 -11.85 -10.10 -1.99
CA PRO A 534 -10.38 -9.93 -1.99
C PRO A 534 -9.90 -8.57 -2.51
N ARG A 535 -10.61 -7.98 -3.48
CA ARG A 535 -10.31 -6.65 -4.03
C ARG A 535 -10.24 -5.56 -2.96
N ALA A 536 -11.02 -5.68 -1.88
CA ALA A 536 -11.01 -4.68 -0.81
C ALA A 536 -9.68 -4.71 -0.04
N THR A 537 -9.15 -5.90 0.26
CA THR A 537 -7.84 -6.00 0.90
C THR A 537 -6.75 -5.43 0.01
N ASP A 538 -6.71 -5.81 -1.26
CA ASP A 538 -5.69 -5.35 -2.20
C ASP A 538 -5.76 -3.82 -2.38
N ALA A 539 -6.96 -3.26 -2.61
CA ALA A 539 -7.15 -1.82 -2.76
C ALA A 539 -6.81 -1.02 -1.49
N LEU A 540 -7.18 -1.51 -0.30
CA LEU A 540 -6.88 -0.82 0.95
C LEU A 540 -5.41 -0.97 1.37
N VAL A 541 -4.74 -2.07 1.05
CA VAL A 541 -3.30 -2.22 1.30
C VAL A 541 -2.51 -1.33 0.36
N ASP A 542 -2.70 -1.43 -0.96
CA ASP A 542 -1.90 -0.71 -1.95
C ASP A 542 -2.29 0.78 -2.04
N GLY A 543 -3.58 1.09 -1.94
CA GLY A 543 -4.12 2.44 -2.06
C GLY A 543 -4.03 3.23 -0.76
N PHE A 544 -4.46 2.67 0.36
CA PHE A 544 -4.50 3.37 1.64
C PHE A 544 -3.25 3.14 2.49
N ALA A 545 -2.98 1.88 2.91
CA ALA A 545 -1.94 1.60 3.88
C ALA A 545 -0.54 1.91 3.36
N ALA A 546 -0.24 1.59 2.10
CA ALA A 546 1.06 1.86 1.48
C ALA A 546 1.39 3.36 1.46
N GLN A 547 0.38 4.23 1.29
CA GLN A 547 0.57 5.68 1.34
C GLN A 547 0.63 6.21 2.77
N TRP A 548 -0.31 5.78 3.63
CA TRP A 548 -0.33 6.18 5.05
C TRP A 548 0.98 5.85 5.76
N LEU A 549 1.53 4.65 5.52
CA LEU A 549 2.76 4.17 6.16
C LEU A 549 4.04 4.55 5.40
N ASN A 550 3.93 5.26 4.27
CA ASN A 550 5.03 5.66 3.38
C ASN A 550 5.78 4.47 2.76
N LEU A 551 5.13 3.32 2.54
CA LEU A 551 5.76 2.12 1.96
C LEU A 551 6.28 2.34 0.54
N ARG A 552 5.68 3.25 -0.24
CA ARG A 552 6.15 3.60 -1.58
C ARG A 552 7.58 4.18 -1.60
N ARG A 553 8.02 4.75 -0.46
CA ARG A 553 9.39 5.26 -0.31
C ARG A 553 10.41 4.18 0.02
N VAL A 554 9.97 2.96 0.27
CA VAL A 554 10.88 1.84 0.55
C VAL A 554 11.83 1.60 -0.62
N GLU A 555 11.35 1.73 -1.86
CA GLU A 555 12.19 1.57 -3.07
C GLU A 555 13.26 2.67 -3.24
N GLU A 556 13.08 3.82 -2.57
CA GLU A 556 14.02 4.94 -2.60
C GLU A 556 15.13 4.82 -1.53
N VAL A 557 15.04 3.83 -0.65
CA VAL A 557 15.99 3.67 0.46
C VAL A 557 17.37 3.29 -0.06
N VAL A 558 18.32 4.14 0.22
CA VAL A 558 19.76 3.92 -0.04
C VAL A 558 20.46 3.66 1.28
N VAL A 559 21.26 2.62 1.34
CA VAL A 559 22.01 2.21 2.54
C VAL A 559 23.49 2.09 2.20
N ASP A 560 24.35 2.50 3.13
CA ASP A 560 25.80 2.38 2.99
C ASP A 560 26.20 0.89 2.93
N PRO A 561 26.73 0.40 1.80
CA PRO A 561 27.03 -1.02 1.61
C PRO A 561 28.22 -1.47 2.44
N ASP A 562 29.08 -0.56 2.89
CA ASP A 562 30.25 -0.88 3.72
C ASP A 562 29.84 -1.16 5.16
N ARG A 563 28.80 -0.47 5.64
CA ARG A 563 28.27 -0.66 6.99
C ARG A 563 27.21 -1.78 7.04
N TYR A 564 26.42 -1.91 5.99
CA TYR A 564 25.29 -2.86 5.91
C TYR A 564 25.47 -3.83 4.73
N PRO A 565 26.54 -4.63 4.79
CA PRO A 565 26.89 -5.51 3.68
C PRO A 565 25.83 -6.55 3.32
N ASN A 566 24.86 -6.84 4.20
CA ASN A 566 23.75 -7.79 3.97
C ASN A 566 22.49 -7.12 3.38
N TYR A 567 22.55 -5.81 3.12
CA TYR A 567 21.45 -5.09 2.49
C TYR A 567 21.48 -5.27 0.97
N ASP A 568 20.32 -5.51 0.39
CA ASP A 568 20.09 -5.60 -1.04
C ASP A 568 18.62 -5.30 -1.38
N LEU A 569 18.30 -5.21 -2.68
CA LEU A 569 16.94 -4.93 -3.14
C LEU A 569 15.95 -6.05 -2.74
N SER A 570 16.41 -7.32 -2.68
CA SER A 570 15.53 -8.43 -2.27
C SER A 570 15.10 -8.32 -0.80
N LEU A 571 15.99 -7.83 0.08
CA LEU A 571 15.63 -7.54 1.47
C LEU A 571 14.66 -6.36 1.57
N LEU A 572 14.88 -5.34 0.77
CA LEU A 572 14.01 -4.16 0.70
C LEU A 572 12.60 -4.52 0.26
N GLN A 573 12.47 -5.32 -0.81
CA GLN A 573 11.19 -5.87 -1.27
C GLN A 573 10.53 -6.76 -0.21
N ALA A 574 11.35 -7.50 0.56
CA ALA A 574 10.84 -8.33 1.64
C ALA A 574 10.28 -7.49 2.79
N PHE A 575 10.87 -6.34 3.14
CA PHE A 575 10.33 -5.39 4.11
C PHE A 575 8.97 -4.83 3.68
N GLN A 576 8.87 -4.40 2.42
CA GLN A 576 7.61 -3.91 1.89
C GLN A 576 6.53 -4.99 1.94
N ARG A 577 6.87 -6.20 1.46
CA ARG A 577 5.93 -7.32 1.43
C ARG A 577 5.50 -7.80 2.82
N GLU A 578 6.38 -7.75 3.80
CA GLU A 578 6.06 -8.00 5.21
C GLU A 578 4.89 -7.11 5.66
N THR A 579 5.04 -5.80 5.51
CA THR A 579 4.05 -4.82 5.96
C THR A 579 2.73 -4.94 5.20
N GLU A 580 2.77 -5.14 3.88
CA GLU A 580 1.58 -5.40 3.06
C GLU A 580 0.79 -6.62 3.54
N LEU A 581 1.49 -7.74 3.78
CA LEU A 581 0.87 -8.98 4.26
C LEU A 581 0.35 -8.83 5.69
N PHE A 582 1.08 -8.13 6.54
CA PHE A 582 0.70 -7.90 7.93
C PHE A 582 -0.58 -7.07 8.01
N VAL A 583 -0.62 -5.88 7.39
CA VAL A 583 -1.83 -5.04 7.33
C VAL A 583 -2.96 -5.78 6.63
N GLY A 584 -2.69 -6.41 5.49
CA GLY A 584 -3.68 -7.20 4.74
C GLY A 584 -4.27 -8.35 5.56
N SER A 585 -3.49 -8.97 6.45
CA SER A 585 -4.02 -10.02 7.35
C SER A 585 -5.00 -9.47 8.37
N THR A 586 -4.72 -8.29 8.95
CA THR A 586 -5.63 -7.66 9.93
C THR A 586 -6.93 -7.22 9.28
N LEU A 587 -6.89 -6.75 8.03
CA LEU A 587 -8.07 -6.39 7.23
C LEU A 587 -8.92 -7.63 6.90
N ARG A 588 -8.32 -8.70 6.35
CA ARG A 588 -9.04 -9.93 5.96
C ARG A 588 -9.66 -10.66 7.14
N GLU A 589 -8.98 -10.64 8.29
CA GLU A 589 -9.44 -11.28 9.52
C GLU A 589 -10.39 -10.37 10.33
N ASP A 590 -10.67 -9.17 9.84
CA ASP A 590 -11.45 -8.13 10.51
C ASP A 590 -11.03 -7.92 11.97
N ARG A 591 -9.72 -7.78 12.20
CA ARG A 591 -9.14 -7.61 13.52
C ARG A 591 -9.30 -6.17 14.02
N SER A 592 -8.99 -5.97 15.29
CA SER A 592 -8.82 -4.63 15.87
C SER A 592 -7.68 -3.88 15.15
N VAL A 593 -7.86 -2.60 14.84
CA VAL A 593 -6.75 -1.77 14.32
C VAL A 593 -5.62 -1.64 15.35
N VAL A 594 -5.92 -1.82 16.65
CA VAL A 594 -4.91 -1.79 17.72
C VAL A 594 -3.90 -2.93 17.57
N ASP A 595 -4.28 -4.04 16.95
CA ASP A 595 -3.36 -5.14 16.65
C ASP A 595 -2.20 -4.73 15.73
N LEU A 596 -2.35 -3.67 14.94
CA LEU A 596 -1.24 -3.10 14.19
C LEU A 596 -0.07 -2.67 15.09
N LEU A 597 -0.35 -2.28 16.33
CA LEU A 597 0.68 -1.91 17.31
C LEU A 597 1.15 -3.07 18.17
N ASN A 598 0.26 -4.04 18.46
CA ASN A 598 0.46 -5.01 19.52
C ASN A 598 0.46 -6.48 19.06
N ALA A 599 0.46 -6.77 17.77
CA ALA A 599 0.52 -8.14 17.30
C ALA A 599 1.86 -8.82 17.65
N ASP A 600 1.76 -10.09 18.04
CA ASP A 600 2.90 -10.98 18.37
C ASP A 600 3.36 -11.82 17.19
N TYR A 601 3.00 -11.44 15.97
CA TYR A 601 3.34 -12.14 14.74
C TYR A 601 3.77 -11.17 13.64
N THR A 602 4.47 -11.71 12.65
CA THR A 602 4.76 -11.03 11.38
C THR A 602 4.74 -12.03 10.22
N PHE A 603 5.07 -11.56 9.01
CA PHE A 603 5.20 -12.38 7.81
C PHE A 603 6.63 -12.34 7.30
N VAL A 604 7.26 -13.50 7.16
CA VAL A 604 8.64 -13.59 6.68
C VAL A 604 8.80 -14.69 5.62
N ASN A 605 9.68 -14.44 4.67
CA ASN A 605 10.33 -15.45 3.86
C ASN A 605 11.72 -15.79 4.45
N GLU A 606 12.46 -16.69 3.85
CA GLU A 606 13.80 -17.06 4.31
C GLU A 606 14.75 -15.86 4.41
N ARG A 607 14.74 -14.97 3.39
CA ARG A 607 15.61 -13.78 3.34
C ARG A 607 15.39 -12.87 4.54
N LEU A 608 14.13 -12.59 4.85
CA LEU A 608 13.73 -11.72 5.96
C LEU A 608 13.89 -12.40 7.31
N ALA A 609 13.59 -13.69 7.40
CA ALA A 609 13.75 -14.47 8.62
C ALA A 609 15.22 -14.51 9.08
N ARG A 610 16.15 -14.72 8.14
CA ARG A 610 17.59 -14.64 8.42
C ARG A 610 18.01 -13.27 8.94
N HIS A 611 17.49 -12.22 8.32
CA HIS A 611 17.76 -10.85 8.73
C HIS A 611 17.28 -10.55 10.17
N TYR A 612 16.12 -11.06 10.52
CA TYR A 612 15.54 -10.91 11.86
C TYR A 612 16.03 -11.93 12.90
N GLY A 613 16.85 -12.89 12.48
CA GLY A 613 17.32 -13.96 13.36
C GLY A 613 16.24 -14.98 13.73
N ILE A 614 15.20 -15.15 12.88
CA ILE A 614 14.12 -16.11 13.08
C ILE A 614 14.53 -17.44 12.42
N PRO A 615 14.74 -18.52 13.21
CA PRO A 615 15.19 -19.79 12.68
C PRO A 615 14.05 -20.61 12.04
N GLY A 616 14.44 -21.60 11.21
CA GLY A 616 13.52 -22.63 10.71
C GLY A 616 12.61 -22.18 9.55
N ILE A 617 12.88 -21.03 8.92
CA ILE A 617 12.15 -20.53 7.76
C ILE A 617 13.00 -20.68 6.52
N TYR A 618 12.47 -21.37 5.50
CA TYR A 618 13.18 -21.67 4.26
C TYR A 618 12.33 -21.33 3.04
N GLY A 619 12.96 -20.89 1.96
CA GLY A 619 12.37 -20.56 0.68
C GLY A 619 11.74 -19.17 0.59
N SER A 620 11.32 -18.81 -0.63
CA SER A 620 10.82 -17.47 -0.97
C SER A 620 9.41 -17.17 -0.47
N ARG A 621 8.64 -18.20 -0.07
CA ARG A 621 7.26 -18.04 0.36
C ARG A 621 7.17 -17.31 1.70
N PHE A 622 6.42 -16.23 1.74
CA PHE A 622 6.05 -15.56 2.97
C PHE A 622 5.05 -16.40 3.77
N ARG A 623 5.29 -16.50 5.05
CA ARG A 623 4.40 -17.18 6.00
C ARG A 623 4.32 -16.42 7.31
N ARG A 624 3.15 -16.50 7.94
CA ARG A 624 2.92 -15.94 9.26
C ARG A 624 3.74 -16.71 10.29
N VAL A 625 4.48 -16.01 11.12
CA VAL A 625 5.26 -16.57 12.22
C VAL A 625 4.96 -15.84 13.51
N THR A 626 4.83 -16.59 14.61
CA THR A 626 4.76 -16.00 15.94
C THR A 626 6.15 -15.58 16.37
N LEU A 627 6.28 -14.39 16.93
CA LEU A 627 7.55 -13.82 17.32
C LEU A 627 7.95 -14.29 18.72
N PRO A 628 9.14 -14.85 18.91
CA PRO A 628 9.55 -15.42 20.20
C PRO A 628 9.78 -14.36 21.27
N ASN A 629 10.09 -13.14 20.87
CA ASN A 629 10.33 -12.01 21.77
C ASN A 629 9.58 -10.77 21.33
N HIS A 630 8.35 -10.67 21.79
CA HIS A 630 7.45 -9.54 21.49
C HIS A 630 7.97 -8.19 22.02
N ASP A 631 8.78 -8.18 23.08
CA ASP A 631 9.37 -6.93 23.60
C ASP A 631 10.45 -6.37 22.66
N GLN A 632 11.07 -7.20 21.86
CA GLN A 632 12.07 -6.80 20.87
C GLN A 632 11.50 -6.59 19.47
N ARG A 633 10.47 -7.35 19.06
CA ARG A 633 9.88 -7.26 17.73
C ARG A 633 8.38 -7.58 17.77
N GLY A 634 7.60 -6.93 16.93
CA GLY A 634 6.16 -7.17 16.77
C GLY A 634 5.39 -5.88 16.46
N GLY A 635 4.31 -6.01 15.72
CA GLY A 635 3.54 -4.89 15.19
C GLY A 635 4.34 -3.99 14.25
N LEU A 636 3.69 -3.02 13.63
CA LEU A 636 4.26 -2.10 12.62
C LEU A 636 5.55 -1.42 13.06
N LEU A 637 5.67 -1.06 14.36
CA LEU A 637 6.78 -0.24 14.87
C LEU A 637 8.14 -0.93 14.79
N ALA A 638 8.17 -2.24 14.58
CA ALA A 638 9.37 -3.05 14.52
C ALA A 638 9.64 -3.64 13.14
N GLU A 639 8.85 -3.26 12.11
CA GLU A 639 9.02 -3.76 10.76
C GLU A 639 10.13 -3.00 10.00
N GLY A 640 10.87 -3.73 9.18
CA GLY A 640 12.03 -3.20 8.45
C GLY A 640 11.70 -2.05 7.52
N ALA A 641 10.53 -2.07 6.87
CA ALA A 641 10.09 -1.00 5.96
C ALA A 641 10.06 0.36 6.66
N LEU A 642 9.44 0.43 7.83
CA LEU A 642 9.32 1.64 8.63
C LEU A 642 10.70 2.12 9.11
N LEU A 643 11.50 1.22 9.65
CA LEU A 643 12.79 1.54 10.26
C LEU A 643 13.80 2.02 9.20
N ALA A 644 13.78 1.42 8.00
CA ALA A 644 14.64 1.81 6.90
C ALA A 644 14.25 3.17 6.30
N THR A 645 12.96 3.40 6.04
CA THR A 645 12.47 4.69 5.47
C THR A 645 12.62 5.88 6.42
N THR A 646 12.86 5.63 7.70
CA THR A 646 13.07 6.65 8.74
C THR A 646 14.52 6.74 9.23
N SER A 647 15.47 6.28 8.42
CA SER A 647 16.91 6.34 8.68
C SER A 647 17.65 7.09 7.57
N TYR A 648 18.89 7.45 7.83
CA TYR A 648 19.85 7.92 6.82
C TYR A 648 20.66 6.72 6.28
N PRO A 649 21.35 6.84 5.15
CA PRO A 649 22.11 5.73 4.60
C PRO A 649 23.12 5.09 5.54
N ASP A 650 23.75 5.88 6.38
CA ASP A 650 24.88 5.52 7.24
C ASP A 650 24.55 5.43 8.74
N ARG A 651 23.36 5.91 9.16
CA ARG A 651 22.96 6.01 10.56
C ARG A 651 21.46 6.06 10.78
N THR A 652 21.03 5.73 11.98
CA THR A 652 19.65 5.93 12.44
C THR A 652 19.34 7.40 12.66
N SER A 653 18.04 7.72 12.70
CA SER A 653 17.58 9.08 12.98
C SER A 653 16.41 9.08 13.97
N PRO A 654 16.67 9.29 15.26
CA PRO A 654 15.59 9.47 16.25
C PRO A 654 14.60 10.56 15.85
N VAL A 655 15.08 11.61 15.18
CA VAL A 655 14.23 12.72 14.73
C VAL A 655 13.24 12.29 13.63
N LEU A 656 13.72 11.58 12.60
CA LEU A 656 12.85 11.07 11.54
C LEU A 656 11.87 10.01 12.07
N ARG A 657 12.34 9.09 12.92
CA ARG A 657 11.51 8.07 13.58
C ARG A 657 10.44 8.71 14.47
N GLY A 658 10.82 9.67 15.31
CA GLY A 658 9.88 10.39 16.18
C GLY A 658 8.87 11.24 15.41
N LYS A 659 9.30 11.94 14.35
CA LYS A 659 8.41 12.69 13.46
C LYS A 659 7.42 11.77 12.77
N TRP A 660 7.89 10.63 12.26
CA TRP A 660 7.02 9.64 11.60
C TRP A 660 5.97 9.08 12.58
N LEU A 661 6.35 8.74 13.81
CA LEU A 661 5.44 8.29 14.86
C LEU A 661 4.36 9.34 15.15
N LEU A 662 4.76 10.60 15.32
CA LEU A 662 3.82 11.70 15.59
C LEU A 662 2.82 11.88 14.43
N ASN A 663 3.29 11.88 13.18
CA ASN A 663 2.45 12.12 12.02
C ASN A 663 1.50 10.97 11.70
N ASN A 664 1.96 9.71 11.86
CA ASN A 664 1.27 8.55 11.33
C ASN A 664 0.61 7.68 12.40
N ILE A 665 1.12 7.71 13.64
CA ILE A 665 0.60 6.87 14.73
C ILE A 665 -0.17 7.72 15.75
N PHE A 666 0.38 8.86 16.15
CA PHE A 666 -0.29 9.76 17.10
C PHE A 666 -1.28 10.72 16.43
N GLY A 667 -1.26 10.89 15.10
CA GLY A 667 -2.11 11.86 14.41
C GLY A 667 -1.77 13.33 14.74
N LEU A 668 -0.55 13.61 15.17
CA LEU A 668 -0.07 14.90 15.62
C LEU A 668 1.01 15.45 14.66
N PRO A 669 0.64 16.10 13.54
CA PRO A 669 1.59 16.51 12.54
C PRO A 669 2.60 17.53 13.08
N VAL A 670 3.88 17.24 12.82
CA VAL A 670 5.00 18.12 13.20
C VAL A 670 5.21 19.15 12.10
N PRO A 671 5.20 20.45 12.42
CA PRO A 671 5.47 21.50 11.44
C PRO A 671 6.90 21.39 10.90
N PRO A 672 7.17 21.89 9.68
CA PRO A 672 8.53 21.98 9.17
C PRO A 672 9.40 22.88 10.07
N PRO A 673 10.73 22.67 10.08
CA PRO A 673 11.64 23.56 10.78
C PRO A 673 11.46 25.01 10.31
N PRO A 674 11.64 26.00 11.20
CA PRO A 674 11.61 27.40 10.80
C PRO A 674 12.65 27.71 9.72
N PRO A 675 12.38 28.63 8.77
CA PRO A 675 13.35 29.03 7.77
C PRO A 675 14.67 29.53 8.40
N GLY A 676 15.81 29.13 7.83
CA GLY A 676 17.15 29.54 8.29
C GLY A 676 17.70 28.80 9.50
N VAL A 677 17.00 27.78 10.00
CA VAL A 677 17.54 26.88 11.03
C VAL A 677 18.44 25.85 10.37
N ASP A 678 19.70 25.74 10.84
CA ASP A 678 20.59 24.66 10.45
C ASP A 678 20.10 23.35 11.09
N THR A 679 19.59 22.45 10.24
CA THR A 679 19.11 21.13 10.63
C THR A 679 20.19 20.07 10.63
N ASN A 680 21.42 20.40 10.19
CA ASN A 680 22.55 19.48 10.20
C ASN A 680 23.08 19.32 11.63
N LEU A 681 23.10 18.09 12.09
CA LEU A 681 23.83 17.77 13.32
C LEU A 681 25.33 17.85 13.01
N THR A 682 26.04 18.69 13.74
CA THR A 682 27.49 18.87 13.58
C THR A 682 28.19 17.51 13.56
N GLU A 683 28.94 17.25 12.51
CA GLU A 683 29.79 16.06 12.41
C GLU A 683 30.85 16.05 13.52
N ASN A 684 31.32 14.87 13.86
CA ASN A 684 32.43 14.74 14.77
C ASN A 684 33.65 15.47 14.18
N LYS A 685 34.30 16.38 14.95
CA LYS A 685 35.53 17.02 14.48
C LYS A 685 36.58 15.93 14.20
N PRO A 686 37.36 16.05 13.11
CA PRO A 686 38.45 15.11 12.86
C PRO A 686 39.36 14.97 14.08
N GLY A 687 39.62 13.74 14.51
CA GLY A 687 40.47 13.44 15.69
C GLY A 687 39.78 13.51 17.07
N ALA A 688 38.50 13.91 17.14
CA ALA A 688 37.73 13.85 18.38
C ALA A 688 37.08 12.46 18.57
N ALA A 689 36.90 12.05 19.84
CA ALA A 689 36.13 10.84 20.13
C ALA A 689 34.73 10.94 19.57
N PRO A 690 34.21 9.87 18.91
CA PRO A 690 32.87 9.89 18.28
C PRO A 690 31.81 10.10 19.34
N LYS A 691 30.91 11.10 19.09
CA LYS A 691 29.72 11.35 19.91
C LYS A 691 28.58 10.51 19.41
N SER A 692 27.80 9.93 20.33
CA SER A 692 26.53 9.27 19.98
C SER A 692 25.55 10.26 19.40
N ILE A 693 24.55 9.76 18.65
CA ILE A 693 23.47 10.60 18.13
C ILE A 693 22.72 11.33 19.28
N ARG A 694 22.56 10.69 20.42
CA ARG A 694 21.95 11.25 21.63
C ARG A 694 22.74 12.43 22.16
N GLU A 695 24.05 12.32 22.24
CA GLU A 695 24.94 13.43 22.71
C GLU A 695 24.87 14.65 21.76
N ARG A 696 24.82 14.39 20.44
CA ARG A 696 24.67 15.45 19.43
C ARG A 696 23.32 16.13 19.51
N LEU A 697 22.23 15.37 19.68
CA LEU A 697 20.88 15.93 19.88
C LEU A 697 20.77 16.69 21.21
N ALA A 698 21.39 16.20 22.29
CA ALA A 698 21.43 16.92 23.55
C ALA A 698 22.12 18.28 23.43
N GLN A 699 23.20 18.37 22.65
CA GLN A 699 23.85 19.65 22.34
C GLN A 699 22.96 20.54 21.48
N HIS A 700 22.31 20.02 20.46
CA HIS A 700 21.38 20.77 19.60
C HIS A 700 20.21 21.37 20.38
N ARG A 701 19.67 20.62 21.36
CA ARG A 701 18.56 21.05 22.23
C ARG A 701 18.92 22.13 23.25
N GLN A 702 20.17 22.50 23.39
CA GLN A 702 20.55 23.66 24.23
C GLN A 702 19.96 24.97 23.69
N ASN A 703 19.66 25.01 22.38
CA ASN A 703 18.92 26.11 21.79
C ASN A 703 17.41 25.97 22.11
N PRO A 704 16.77 26.94 22.79
CA PRO A 704 15.37 26.87 23.17
C PRO A 704 14.40 26.71 21.98
N SER A 705 14.73 27.33 20.85
CA SER A 705 13.92 27.20 19.61
C SER A 705 13.90 25.78 19.10
N CYS A 706 15.07 25.09 19.09
CA CYS A 706 15.17 23.70 18.68
C CYS A 706 14.50 22.77 19.71
N ASN A 707 14.65 23.05 20.99
CA ASN A 707 14.09 22.24 22.07
C ASN A 707 12.55 22.22 22.06
N SER A 708 11.89 23.24 21.52
CA SER A 708 10.41 23.32 21.46
C SER A 708 9.79 22.15 20.67
N CYS A 709 10.46 21.68 19.61
CA CYS A 709 10.03 20.52 18.82
C CYS A 709 10.70 19.23 19.29
N HIS A 710 12.01 19.25 19.54
CA HIS A 710 12.79 18.07 19.88
C HIS A 710 12.42 17.45 21.23
N ALA A 711 11.89 18.24 22.18
CA ALA A 711 11.37 17.71 23.44
C ALA A 711 10.16 16.76 23.26
N VAL A 712 9.42 16.89 22.14
CA VAL A 712 8.28 16.00 21.80
C VAL A 712 8.74 14.87 20.88
N ILE A 713 9.61 15.16 19.90
CA ILE A 713 10.01 14.23 18.86
C ILE A 713 11.00 13.18 19.37
N ASP A 714 12.10 13.64 20.00
CA ASP A 714 13.26 12.81 20.31
C ASP A 714 12.97 11.63 21.24
N PRO A 715 12.18 11.79 22.34
CA PRO A 715 11.90 10.68 23.24
C PRO A 715 11.23 9.49 22.56
N LEU A 716 10.35 9.76 21.58
CA LEU A 716 9.64 8.74 20.81
C LEU A 716 10.59 8.02 19.84
N GLY A 717 11.48 8.78 19.18
CA GLY A 717 12.45 8.20 18.27
C GLY A 717 13.55 7.40 18.97
N PHE A 718 14.01 7.85 20.14
CA PHE A 718 14.97 7.09 20.94
C PHE A 718 14.47 5.71 21.35
N ALA A 719 13.17 5.55 21.56
CA ALA A 719 12.58 4.26 21.88
C ALA A 719 12.77 3.19 20.78
N LEU A 720 13.14 3.60 19.57
CA LEU A 720 13.41 2.68 18.44
C LEU A 720 14.92 2.53 18.14
N GLU A 721 15.83 3.06 18.96
CA GLU A 721 17.28 3.02 18.69
C GLU A 721 17.91 1.63 18.87
N ASN A 722 17.21 0.68 19.48
CA ASN A 722 17.62 -0.73 19.43
C ASN A 722 17.50 -1.35 18.04
N PHE A 723 16.95 -0.64 17.06
CA PHE A 723 16.95 -1.05 15.66
C PHE A 723 17.97 -0.21 14.87
N ASP A 724 18.79 -0.87 14.10
CA ASP A 724 19.72 -0.23 13.17
C ASP A 724 18.99 0.38 11.94
N VAL A 725 19.76 0.82 10.94
CA VAL A 725 19.24 1.44 9.71
C VAL A 725 18.32 0.51 8.92
N ILE A 726 18.60 -0.78 8.90
CA ILE A 726 17.85 -1.81 8.17
C ILE A 726 16.96 -2.66 9.08
N GLY A 727 16.65 -2.17 10.26
CA GLY A 727 15.75 -2.84 11.20
C GLY A 727 16.33 -4.06 11.91
N GLY A 728 17.64 -4.26 11.86
CA GLY A 728 18.35 -5.26 12.65
C GLY A 728 18.38 -4.86 14.13
N TRP A 729 18.22 -5.82 15.03
CA TRP A 729 18.31 -5.55 16.48
C TRP A 729 19.75 -5.34 16.92
N ARG A 730 20.02 -4.26 17.65
CA ARG A 730 21.36 -3.92 18.16
C ARG A 730 21.35 -3.53 19.62
N THR A 731 22.48 -3.73 20.30
CA THR A 731 22.73 -3.34 21.70
C THR A 731 23.83 -2.29 21.82
N VAL A 732 24.52 -1.99 20.70
CA VAL A 732 25.61 -1.01 20.60
C VAL A 732 25.29 -0.05 19.45
N ASP A 733 25.51 1.24 19.66
CA ASP A 733 25.30 2.30 18.67
C ASP A 733 26.48 2.43 17.68
N GLU A 734 26.39 3.35 16.73
CA GLU A 734 27.42 3.61 15.72
C GLU A 734 28.72 4.19 16.30
N ALA A 735 28.67 4.70 17.54
CA ALA A 735 29.86 5.21 18.27
C ALA A 735 30.52 4.13 19.16
N GLY A 736 30.01 2.88 19.09
CA GLY A 736 30.50 1.76 19.92
C GLY A 736 30.03 1.81 21.36
N LYS A 737 29.01 2.61 21.71
CA LYS A 737 28.43 2.74 23.05
C LYS A 737 27.20 1.88 23.20
N PRO A 738 26.87 1.42 24.44
CA PRO A 738 25.57 0.76 24.68
C PRO A 738 24.41 1.65 24.22
N VAL A 739 23.43 1.05 23.55
CA VAL A 739 22.23 1.77 23.12
C VAL A 739 21.45 2.23 24.33
N ASP A 740 21.16 3.52 24.41
CA ASP A 740 20.20 4.10 25.34
C ASP A 740 18.90 4.41 24.59
N ALA A 741 17.92 3.50 24.68
CA ALA A 741 16.60 3.64 24.09
C ALA A 741 15.60 4.35 25.02
N GLY A 742 16.05 4.88 26.15
CA GLY A 742 15.24 5.56 27.14
C GLY A 742 14.94 7.01 26.77
N GLY A 743 13.77 7.51 27.19
CA GLY A 743 13.33 8.90 27.04
C GLY A 743 12.24 9.24 28.03
N ALA A 744 11.87 10.50 28.11
CA ALA A 744 10.70 10.95 28.84
C ALA A 744 9.90 11.93 27.99
N THR A 745 8.60 11.73 27.91
CA THR A 745 7.67 12.68 27.26
C THR A 745 7.65 14.00 28.01
N MET A 746 7.08 15.01 27.40
CA MET A 746 6.90 16.32 28.08
C MET A 746 6.00 16.23 29.33
N SER A 747 5.14 15.23 29.42
CA SER A 747 4.32 14.97 30.62
C SER A 747 5.08 14.14 31.69
N GLY A 748 6.36 13.83 31.47
CA GLY A 748 7.19 13.08 32.41
C GLY A 748 7.03 11.55 32.34
N VAL A 749 6.24 11.03 31.41
CA VAL A 749 6.08 9.59 31.21
C VAL A 749 7.38 9.01 30.64
N LYS A 750 7.97 8.06 31.33
CA LYS A 750 9.17 7.36 30.85
C LYS A 750 8.81 6.40 29.73
N VAL A 751 9.59 6.44 28.66
CA VAL A 751 9.50 5.54 27.50
C VAL A 751 10.85 4.85 27.39
N ASP A 752 10.86 3.52 27.45
CA ASP A 752 12.08 2.73 27.36
C ASP A 752 11.88 1.62 26.31
N GLY A 753 12.59 1.74 25.22
CA GLY A 753 12.54 0.82 24.10
C GLY A 753 11.14 0.67 23.46
N LEU A 754 11.01 -0.29 22.57
CA LEU A 754 9.76 -0.61 21.88
C LEU A 754 8.61 -0.94 22.84
N LYS A 755 8.90 -1.67 23.92
CA LYS A 755 7.91 -2.02 24.95
C LYS A 755 7.31 -0.78 25.62
N GLY A 756 8.16 0.17 26.03
CA GLY A 756 7.74 1.43 26.63
C GLY A 756 6.94 2.30 25.65
N LEU A 757 7.32 2.32 24.37
CA LEU A 757 6.61 3.04 23.33
C LEU A 757 5.20 2.46 23.10
N ARG A 758 5.06 1.14 23.02
CA ARG A 758 3.76 0.47 22.94
C ARG A 758 2.88 0.77 24.15
N ALA A 759 3.43 0.67 25.33
CA ALA A 759 2.69 0.99 26.55
C ALA A 759 2.16 2.42 26.53
N LEU A 760 2.95 3.38 26.07
CA LEU A 760 2.52 4.77 25.89
C LEU A 760 1.38 4.91 24.88
N LEU A 761 1.45 4.21 23.74
CA LEU A 761 0.42 4.26 22.69
C LEU A 761 -0.88 3.60 23.09
N LEU A 762 -0.82 2.60 23.96
CA LEU A 762 -1.99 1.86 24.44
C LEU A 762 -2.61 2.45 25.74
N ASP A 763 -1.95 3.45 26.34
CA ASP A 763 -2.45 4.15 27.54
C ASP A 763 -3.74 4.97 27.26
N ASP A 764 -3.85 5.52 26.05
CA ASP A 764 -5.11 6.10 25.53
C ASP A 764 -5.67 5.19 24.42
N PRO A 765 -6.67 4.35 24.72
CA PRO A 765 -7.18 3.36 23.79
C PRO A 765 -7.87 3.95 22.56
N GLU A 766 -8.28 5.22 22.58
CA GLU A 766 -8.95 5.89 21.46
C GLU A 766 -7.96 6.62 20.52
N GLN A 767 -6.75 6.95 20.98
CA GLN A 767 -5.81 7.79 20.23
C GLN A 767 -5.41 7.18 18.89
N PHE A 768 -4.98 5.93 18.87
CA PHE A 768 -4.59 5.27 17.65
C PHE A 768 -5.77 4.95 16.72
N PRO A 769 -6.91 4.39 17.20
CA PRO A 769 -8.13 4.26 16.39
C PRO A 769 -8.61 5.58 15.79
N ARG A 770 -8.48 6.70 16.49
CA ARG A 770 -8.79 8.05 15.97
C ARG A 770 -7.90 8.40 14.78
N THR A 771 -6.59 8.21 14.92
CA THR A 771 -5.64 8.44 13.84
C THR A 771 -5.95 7.60 12.61
N VAL A 772 -6.20 6.29 12.78
CA VAL A 772 -6.58 5.39 11.69
C VAL A 772 -7.89 5.87 11.03
N THR A 773 -8.89 6.25 11.83
CA THR A 773 -10.17 6.75 11.33
C THR A 773 -10.01 8.04 10.51
N GLU A 774 -9.20 8.99 10.99
CA GLU A 774 -8.90 10.22 10.23
C GLU A 774 -8.23 9.92 8.89
N LYS A 775 -7.24 9.04 8.87
CA LYS A 775 -6.54 8.66 7.63
C LYS A 775 -7.48 7.94 6.67
N LEU A 776 -8.29 6.97 7.15
CA LEU A 776 -9.31 6.28 6.35
C LEU A 776 -10.37 7.25 5.80
N LEU A 777 -10.84 8.19 6.62
CA LEU A 777 -11.83 9.18 6.20
C LEU A 777 -11.26 10.09 5.11
N ALA A 778 -10.01 10.55 5.26
CA ALA A 778 -9.32 11.33 4.24
C ALA A 778 -9.24 10.59 2.90
N PHE A 779 -8.85 9.31 2.93
CA PHE A 779 -8.78 8.45 1.76
C PHE A 779 -10.17 8.22 1.14
N ALA A 780 -11.19 7.91 1.96
CA ALA A 780 -12.56 7.67 1.50
C ALA A 780 -13.21 8.89 0.83
N LEU A 781 -12.88 10.09 1.32
CA LEU A 781 -13.43 11.35 0.80
C LEU A 781 -12.61 11.93 -0.37
N GLY A 782 -11.36 11.48 -0.57
CA GLY A 782 -10.43 12.04 -1.55
C GLY A 782 -10.09 13.51 -1.27
N ARG A 783 -10.02 13.90 0.02
CA ARG A 783 -9.63 15.21 0.50
C ARG A 783 -9.05 15.16 1.91
N ARG A 784 -8.41 16.23 2.33
CA ARG A 784 -7.94 16.35 3.73
C ARG A 784 -9.13 16.38 4.69
N VAL A 785 -8.93 15.79 5.87
CA VAL A 785 -9.86 15.93 7.00
C VAL A 785 -9.78 17.36 7.51
N GLU A 786 -10.93 18.00 7.64
CA GLU A 786 -11.08 19.37 8.15
C GLU A 786 -11.57 19.35 9.61
N TYR A 787 -11.57 20.53 10.24
CA TYR A 787 -12.11 20.68 11.59
C TYR A 787 -13.58 20.22 11.70
N SER A 788 -14.38 20.41 10.64
CA SER A 788 -15.79 20.00 10.58
C SER A 788 -16.01 18.50 10.57
N ASP A 789 -14.98 17.72 10.27
CA ASP A 789 -15.02 16.26 10.25
C ASP A 789 -14.70 15.65 11.63
N GLN A 790 -14.02 16.38 12.51
CA GLN A 790 -13.55 15.88 13.80
C GLN A 790 -14.67 15.32 14.71
N PRO A 791 -15.87 15.94 14.78
CA PRO A 791 -16.99 15.34 15.51
C PRO A 791 -17.42 13.99 14.95
N ALA A 792 -17.44 13.83 13.63
CA ALA A 792 -17.75 12.54 13.00
C ALA A 792 -16.68 11.48 13.35
N VAL A 793 -15.40 11.84 13.28
CA VAL A 793 -14.28 10.96 13.65
C VAL A 793 -14.44 10.49 15.11
N ARG A 794 -14.67 11.39 16.05
CA ARG A 794 -14.87 11.03 17.48
C ARG A 794 -16.08 10.13 17.67
N LYS A 795 -17.19 10.41 16.98
CA LYS A 795 -18.39 9.56 17.04
C LYS A 795 -18.10 8.14 16.55
N ILE A 796 -17.44 8.01 15.38
CA ILE A 796 -17.08 6.71 14.79
C ILE A 796 -16.21 5.91 15.76
N VAL A 797 -15.21 6.53 16.36
CA VAL A 797 -14.30 5.87 17.31
C VAL A 797 -15.04 5.41 18.57
N ARG A 798 -15.91 6.27 19.16
CA ARG A 798 -16.74 5.88 20.32
C ARG A 798 -17.66 4.72 19.99
N ASP A 799 -18.32 4.73 18.83
CA ASP A 799 -19.24 3.64 18.43
C ASP A 799 -18.45 2.34 18.15
N ALA A 800 -17.26 2.43 17.56
CA ALA A 800 -16.41 1.28 17.28
C ALA A 800 -15.78 0.66 18.53
N ALA A 801 -15.69 1.38 19.64
CA ALA A 801 -15.17 0.85 20.92
C ALA A 801 -15.94 -0.39 21.40
N ALA A 802 -17.26 -0.41 21.23
CA ALA A 802 -18.10 -1.55 21.54
C ALA A 802 -17.79 -2.81 20.69
N HIS A 803 -17.08 -2.64 19.58
CA HIS A 803 -16.68 -3.66 18.62
C HIS A 803 -15.16 -3.85 18.57
N ASP A 804 -14.44 -3.45 19.63
CA ASP A 804 -12.99 -3.60 19.75
C ASP A 804 -12.21 -2.92 18.61
N TYR A 805 -12.69 -1.79 18.11
CA TYR A 805 -12.10 -1.01 17.01
C TYR A 805 -11.75 -1.85 15.78
N ARG A 806 -12.61 -2.81 15.41
CA ARG A 806 -12.42 -3.64 14.21
C ARG A 806 -12.45 -2.79 12.94
N TRP A 807 -11.69 -3.21 11.94
CA TRP A 807 -11.68 -2.54 10.63
C TRP A 807 -13.10 -2.31 10.08
N SER A 808 -13.94 -3.35 10.11
CA SER A 808 -15.32 -3.23 9.61
C SER A 808 -16.15 -2.20 10.37
N SER A 809 -15.97 -2.07 11.69
CA SER A 809 -16.73 -1.10 12.49
C SER A 809 -16.34 0.35 12.18
N LEU A 810 -15.05 0.62 11.98
CA LEU A 810 -14.57 1.93 11.57
C LEU A 810 -15.03 2.28 10.15
N ILE A 811 -14.92 1.34 9.21
CA ILE A 811 -15.31 1.54 7.80
C ILE A 811 -16.82 1.73 7.67
N VAL A 812 -17.65 0.94 8.35
CA VAL A 812 -19.12 1.12 8.39
C VAL A 812 -19.44 2.50 8.95
N GLY A 813 -18.83 2.87 10.08
CA GLY A 813 -19.03 4.19 10.68
C GLY A 813 -18.67 5.35 9.76
N ILE A 814 -17.59 5.22 8.96
CA ILE A 814 -17.21 6.20 7.94
C ILE A 814 -18.29 6.29 6.87
N VAL A 815 -18.73 5.16 6.32
CA VAL A 815 -19.71 5.11 5.21
C VAL A 815 -21.08 5.64 5.64
N GLU A 816 -21.46 5.46 6.89
CA GLU A 816 -22.72 5.97 7.45
C GLU A 816 -22.63 7.43 7.92
N SER A 817 -21.43 8.02 7.95
CA SER A 817 -21.24 9.39 8.42
C SER A 817 -21.83 10.44 7.48
N PRO A 818 -22.24 11.60 7.99
CA PRO A 818 -22.65 12.73 7.15
C PRO A 818 -21.57 13.18 6.16
N ALA A 819 -20.28 13.09 6.52
CA ALA A 819 -19.17 13.43 5.64
C ALA A 819 -19.12 12.52 4.38
N PHE A 820 -19.56 11.27 4.48
CA PHE A 820 -19.60 10.33 3.36
C PHE A 820 -20.91 10.40 2.57
N LEU A 821 -22.05 10.55 3.24
CA LEU A 821 -23.39 10.50 2.62
C LEU A 821 -23.89 11.84 2.09
N MET A 822 -23.27 12.93 2.51
CA MET A 822 -23.70 14.30 2.21
C MET A 822 -22.57 15.14 1.64
N ARG A 823 -22.91 16.35 1.18
CA ARG A 823 -21.98 17.35 0.67
C ARG A 823 -22.48 18.76 0.96
N ALA A 824 -21.57 19.69 1.21
CA ALA A 824 -21.89 21.10 1.25
C ALA A 824 -21.80 21.73 -0.15
N SER A 825 -22.77 22.58 -0.52
CA SER A 825 -22.77 23.30 -1.79
C SER A 825 -21.64 24.32 -1.90
N ALA A 826 -21.26 24.68 -3.13
CA ALA A 826 -20.25 25.70 -3.38
C ALA A 826 -20.73 27.07 -2.89
N SER A 827 -19.82 27.83 -2.24
CA SER A 827 -20.03 29.28 -2.02
C SER A 827 -19.98 30.02 -3.35
N PRO A 828 -20.82 31.02 -3.57
CA PRO A 828 -20.84 31.80 -4.82
C PRO A 828 -19.50 32.48 -5.17
N THR A 829 -18.62 32.64 -4.21
CA THR A 829 -17.32 33.34 -4.35
C THR A 829 -16.17 32.48 -4.86
N ALA A 830 -16.39 31.18 -5.12
CA ALA A 830 -15.33 30.24 -5.55
C ALA A 830 -15.36 29.93 -7.07
N ALA A 831 -16.04 30.74 -7.87
CA ALA A 831 -16.10 30.60 -9.33
C ALA A 831 -15.36 31.78 -10.00
N ASN A 832 -14.06 31.92 -9.71
CA ASN A 832 -13.13 32.73 -10.52
C ASN A 832 -11.82 31.98 -10.70
#